data_bdfe90a6ee5673d2329e95e4c43c9d6c
#
_entry.id   bdfe90a6ee5673d2329e95e4c43c9d6c
#
_cell.length_a   1.000
_cell.length_b   1.000
_cell.length_c   1.000
_cell.angle_alpha   90.00
_cell.angle_beta   90.00
_cell.angle_gamma   90.00
#
_symmetry.space_group_name_H-M   'P 1'
#
loop_
_entity.id
_entity.type
_entity.pdbx_description
1 polymer ?
#
loop_
_entity_poly.entity_id
_entity_poly.type
_entity_poly.pdbx_seq_one_letter_code
_entity_poly.pdbx_strand_id
1 'polypeptide(L)'
;MKKYRLLLSVTSILLISIIFYSIIISKQCKKKEIFDIIESLGIGFLTECYNEKEIKNNIKQLIQGNKFIYNIVANIKIKLAPNFGKSRDIYQSLDFNKTYKRKNFNEVIDLKGIISDDDILQKYEIKIKNNDIDFKKWERSYGNNWNTKFFDSQKINKNNIEKLELKWKFDPIEISNSKKIWKSRIGINPIYHDGIVYFVSANQELNAVSADLGKLIWSKEFQKPMGQRGILYHDSFIFINSGKKLYKINAKTGELEDKFGISGSVDVGKSLIAPLIYNNLIILPNMKNEILSVDLYSGKILHKIQMHKSYDFNLYAVAWGGAALDQKNGIYYIVTGNPKPYHIGVFRPGENKNANSIIAFDIDKKKIIWTFQDVRHDLWNLDVSAPPILADLDLKGKIIETVIITTKTGNTLLFERKTGLPIYDINYIEVPESNVLNEFVAKKQIFIEKPERFSKIEFEINDLRTDLLDDKKYVDNLKKNSVYGYFHPPTLGKDTIMYGLIGGNNWYGSAYNPINQRLFVPSTHVPFLMKVFPIAKTSDIEKISQHKNYNIYKNKCASCHGSNRNGVYKINTYEKGIKYVPSLVGFNIFDPIKDKMKDLNALKIKHENNFDITDEELVKLNELFLEWDSQLKNENKISFDAYYTLLTSKDGRPISKPPWGTITSINLSNGIVDWKIPFGYDENKNIGVVNVGGLAVSSSNLIFANGTSDEFAFVIDGDNGKELWKYKMKAAGTTPPLIYEYKNKQYVSFLSTGGIDEISRRSSTLYTFSLK
;
A
#
# COMPACT_ATOMS: atom_id res chain seq x y z
N MET A 1 -42.92 -10.43 -4.56
CA MET A 1 -41.62 -10.29 -3.90
C MET A 1 -41.16 -11.55 -3.15
N LYS A 2 -41.96 -12.24 -2.33
CA LYS A 2 -41.51 -13.48 -1.64
C LYS A 2 -41.14 -14.64 -2.59
N LYS A 3 -41.86 -14.87 -3.71
CA LYS A 3 -41.53 -15.91 -4.71
C LYS A 3 -40.21 -15.66 -5.43
N TYR A 4 -39.86 -14.40 -5.73
CA TYR A 4 -38.57 -14.03 -6.34
C TYR A 4 -37.39 -14.19 -5.37
N ARG A 5 -37.59 -13.94 -4.07
CA ARG A 5 -36.54 -14.17 -3.05
C ARG A 5 -36.29 -15.68 -2.85
N LEU A 6 -37.32 -16.53 -2.93
CA LEU A 6 -37.14 -17.97 -2.84
C LEU A 6 -36.43 -18.54 -4.08
N LEU A 7 -36.78 -18.08 -5.29
CA LEU A 7 -36.11 -18.47 -6.53
C LEU A 7 -34.63 -18.05 -6.56
N LEU A 8 -34.32 -16.83 -6.12
CA LEU A 8 -32.95 -16.33 -5.99
C LEU A 8 -32.13 -17.07 -4.93
N SER A 9 -32.75 -17.51 -3.83
CA SER A 9 -32.07 -18.33 -2.81
C SER A 9 -31.80 -19.76 -3.30
N VAL A 10 -32.73 -20.35 -4.02
CA VAL A 10 -32.59 -21.71 -4.59
C VAL A 10 -31.54 -21.74 -5.71
N THR A 11 -31.53 -20.77 -6.61
CA THR A 11 -30.51 -20.67 -7.67
C THR A 11 -29.12 -20.39 -7.08
N SER A 12 -29.01 -19.59 -6.02
CA SER A 12 -27.74 -19.35 -5.33
C SER A 12 -27.21 -20.59 -4.62
N ILE A 13 -28.09 -21.37 -3.99
CA ILE A 13 -27.71 -22.63 -3.33
C ILE A 13 -27.32 -23.67 -4.38
N LEU A 14 -28.01 -23.74 -5.52
CA LEU A 14 -27.65 -24.63 -6.63
C LEU A 14 -26.27 -24.28 -7.23
N LEU A 15 -26.03 -23.01 -7.48
CA LEU A 15 -24.72 -22.55 -8.02
C LEU A 15 -23.57 -22.86 -7.06
N ILE A 16 -23.78 -22.69 -5.77
CA ILE A 16 -22.79 -23.01 -4.73
C ILE A 16 -22.59 -24.51 -4.60
N SER A 17 -23.68 -25.30 -4.70
CA SER A 17 -23.58 -26.76 -4.70
C SER A 17 -22.86 -27.29 -5.93
N ILE A 18 -23.07 -26.70 -7.11
CA ILE A 18 -22.34 -27.01 -8.35
C ILE A 18 -20.87 -26.68 -8.22
N ILE A 19 -20.50 -25.51 -7.66
CA ILE A 19 -19.11 -25.12 -7.41
C ILE A 19 -18.44 -26.09 -6.41
N PHE A 20 -19.10 -26.45 -5.32
CA PHE A 20 -18.60 -27.42 -4.34
C PHE A 20 -18.46 -28.81 -4.92
N TYR A 21 -19.44 -29.27 -5.70
CA TYR A 21 -19.43 -30.56 -6.36
C TYR A 21 -18.32 -30.63 -7.43
N SER A 22 -18.10 -29.56 -8.19
CA SER A 22 -17.00 -29.45 -9.16
C SER A 22 -15.61 -29.53 -8.50
N ILE A 23 -15.46 -28.99 -7.29
CA ILE A 23 -14.21 -29.10 -6.51
C ILE A 23 -13.98 -30.55 -6.03
N ILE A 24 -15.05 -31.26 -5.70
CA ILE A 24 -14.97 -32.67 -5.27
C ILE A 24 -14.68 -33.59 -6.46
N ILE A 25 -15.32 -33.33 -7.62
CA ILE A 25 -15.12 -34.11 -8.86
C ILE A 25 -13.71 -33.92 -9.44
N SER A 26 -13.11 -32.71 -9.31
CA SER A 26 -11.73 -32.48 -9.78
C SER A 26 -10.68 -33.39 -9.12
N LYS A 27 -10.98 -33.96 -7.96
CA LYS A 27 -10.17 -35.01 -7.32
C LYS A 27 -10.36 -36.41 -7.90
N GLN A 28 -11.38 -36.62 -8.74
CA GLN A 28 -11.71 -37.93 -9.33
C GLN A 28 -12.04 -37.82 -10.82
N CYS A 29 -11.14 -37.26 -11.65
CA CYS A 29 -11.29 -37.16 -13.12
C CYS A 29 -11.45 -38.52 -13.83
N LYS A 30 -12.54 -39.26 -13.59
CA LYS A 30 -12.77 -40.59 -14.22
C LYS A 30 -14.19 -40.87 -14.71
N LYS A 31 -15.12 -39.91 -14.74
CA LYS A 31 -16.51 -40.19 -15.24
C LYS A 31 -16.94 -39.11 -16.24
N LYS A 32 -17.01 -39.53 -17.51
CA LYS A 32 -17.42 -38.74 -18.68
C LYS A 32 -18.84 -38.22 -18.68
N GLU A 33 -19.80 -38.98 -18.07
CA GLU A 33 -21.26 -38.72 -18.13
C GLU A 33 -21.73 -37.45 -17.39
N ILE A 34 -20.94 -36.92 -16.45
CA ILE A 34 -21.32 -35.71 -15.69
C ILE A 34 -20.89 -34.43 -16.44
N PHE A 35 -19.92 -34.52 -17.32
CA PHE A 35 -19.44 -33.40 -18.12
C PHE A 35 -20.45 -32.93 -19.16
N ASP A 36 -21.18 -33.85 -19.78
CA ASP A 36 -22.18 -33.52 -20.81
C ASP A 36 -23.38 -32.73 -20.23
N ILE A 37 -23.72 -32.94 -18.97
CA ILE A 37 -24.79 -32.21 -18.26
C ILE A 37 -24.32 -30.78 -17.93
N ILE A 38 -23.07 -30.60 -17.55
CA ILE A 38 -22.48 -29.29 -17.19
C ILE A 38 -22.31 -28.42 -18.43
N GLU A 39 -21.92 -29.01 -19.56
CA GLU A 39 -21.81 -28.35 -20.85
C GLU A 39 -23.14 -27.84 -21.38
N SER A 40 -24.22 -28.65 -21.21
CA SER A 40 -25.60 -28.27 -21.58
C SER A 40 -26.15 -27.09 -20.78
N LEU A 41 -25.56 -26.78 -19.61
CA LEU A 41 -25.89 -25.64 -18.75
C LEU A 41 -25.10 -24.36 -19.09
N GLY A 42 -24.26 -24.37 -20.13
CA GLY A 42 -23.46 -23.23 -20.55
C GLY A 42 -22.28 -22.89 -19.64
N ILE A 43 -21.85 -23.84 -18.79
CA ILE A 43 -20.74 -23.69 -17.84
C ILE A 43 -19.49 -24.44 -18.36
N GLY A 44 -19.22 -24.32 -19.65
CA GLY A 44 -18.17 -25.07 -20.38
C GLY A 44 -16.76 -24.93 -19.83
N PHE A 45 -16.47 -23.87 -19.09
CA PHE A 45 -15.16 -23.70 -18.43
C PHE A 45 -14.92 -24.69 -17.27
N LEU A 46 -15.94 -25.43 -16.82
CA LEU A 46 -15.83 -26.46 -15.78
C LEU A 46 -15.60 -27.87 -16.36
N THR A 47 -15.63 -28.02 -17.69
CA THR A 47 -15.52 -29.32 -18.36
C THR A 47 -14.08 -29.75 -18.70
N GLU A 48 -13.09 -28.87 -18.54
CA GLU A 48 -11.69 -29.23 -18.66
C GLU A 48 -11.12 -29.71 -17.32
N CYS A 49 -10.31 -30.75 -17.33
CA CYS A 49 -9.59 -31.28 -16.16
C CYS A 49 -8.50 -30.28 -15.69
N TYR A 50 -8.88 -29.26 -14.95
CA TYR A 50 -7.94 -28.35 -14.33
C TYR A 50 -7.35 -28.92 -13.04
N ASN A 51 -6.11 -28.59 -12.73
CA ASN A 51 -5.56 -28.87 -11.42
C ASN A 51 -6.25 -27.98 -10.34
N GLU A 52 -6.18 -28.41 -9.08
CA GLU A 52 -6.84 -27.73 -7.95
C GLU A 52 -6.55 -26.23 -7.88
N LYS A 53 -5.36 -25.83 -8.32
CA LYS A 53 -4.91 -24.43 -8.33
C LYS A 53 -5.59 -23.62 -9.44
N GLU A 54 -5.79 -24.20 -10.60
CA GLU A 54 -6.48 -23.57 -11.74
C GLU A 54 -7.97 -23.41 -11.47
N ILE A 55 -8.62 -24.40 -10.88
CA ILE A 55 -10.03 -24.32 -10.45
C ILE A 55 -10.21 -23.22 -9.40
N LYS A 56 -9.36 -23.17 -8.39
CA LYS A 56 -9.40 -22.10 -7.38
C LYS A 56 -9.25 -20.72 -8.00
N ASN A 57 -8.42 -20.58 -9.04
CA ASN A 57 -8.21 -19.30 -9.71
C ASN A 57 -9.39 -18.90 -10.60
N ASN A 58 -9.95 -19.83 -11.35
CA ASN A 58 -11.12 -19.57 -12.22
C ASN A 58 -12.35 -19.19 -11.38
N ILE A 59 -12.59 -19.88 -10.26
CA ILE A 59 -13.65 -19.55 -9.30
C ILE A 59 -13.41 -18.16 -8.70
N LYS A 60 -12.16 -17.82 -8.37
CA LYS A 60 -11.81 -16.51 -7.84
C LYS A 60 -12.05 -15.39 -8.85
N GLN A 61 -11.76 -15.61 -10.13
CA GLN A 61 -12.03 -14.65 -11.21
C GLN A 61 -13.53 -14.45 -11.41
N LEU A 62 -14.32 -15.52 -11.43
CA LEU A 62 -15.79 -15.46 -11.53
C LEU A 62 -16.39 -14.65 -10.38
N ILE A 63 -15.91 -14.90 -9.16
CA ILE A 63 -16.35 -14.18 -7.96
C ILE A 63 -15.95 -12.71 -8.01
N GLN A 64 -14.75 -12.40 -8.48
CA GLN A 64 -14.23 -11.03 -8.56
C GLN A 64 -14.83 -10.22 -9.72
N GLY A 65 -15.23 -10.89 -10.81
CA GLY A 65 -15.87 -10.24 -11.96
C GLY A 65 -17.37 -9.95 -11.78
N ASN A 66 -18.00 -10.53 -10.76
CA ASN A 66 -19.44 -10.38 -10.53
C ASN A 66 -19.74 -9.93 -9.10
N LYS A 67 -20.13 -8.66 -8.94
CA LYS A 67 -20.42 -8.01 -7.67
C LYS A 67 -21.46 -8.77 -6.81
N PHE A 68 -22.47 -9.34 -7.45
CA PHE A 68 -23.54 -10.11 -6.79
C PHE A 68 -22.98 -11.43 -6.24
N ILE A 69 -22.24 -12.19 -7.04
CA ILE A 69 -21.63 -13.46 -6.64
C ILE A 69 -20.57 -13.21 -5.55
N TYR A 70 -19.78 -12.15 -5.68
CA TYR A 70 -18.80 -11.75 -4.67
C TYR A 70 -19.46 -11.53 -3.30
N ASN A 71 -20.58 -10.82 -3.26
CA ASN A 71 -21.33 -10.54 -2.04
C ASN A 71 -21.90 -11.79 -1.38
N ILE A 72 -22.41 -12.75 -2.18
CA ILE A 72 -22.90 -14.03 -1.69
C ILE A 72 -21.75 -14.84 -1.08
N VAL A 73 -20.65 -15.01 -1.81
CA VAL A 73 -19.47 -15.79 -1.35
C VAL A 73 -18.82 -15.13 -0.14
N ALA A 74 -18.80 -13.79 -0.10
CA ALA A 74 -18.33 -13.06 1.04
C ALA A 74 -19.17 -13.31 2.30
N ASN A 75 -20.50 -13.32 2.18
CA ASN A 75 -21.42 -13.64 3.28
C ASN A 75 -21.32 -15.11 3.73
N ILE A 76 -21.08 -16.03 2.79
CA ILE A 76 -20.87 -17.46 3.10
C ILE A 76 -19.53 -17.69 3.78
N LYS A 77 -18.46 -17.05 3.34
CA LYS A 77 -17.15 -17.10 4.03
C LYS A 77 -17.24 -16.62 5.46
N ILE A 78 -18.06 -15.61 5.76
CA ILE A 78 -18.29 -15.14 7.14
C ILE A 78 -18.98 -16.24 7.97
N LYS A 79 -19.92 -16.98 7.39
CA LYS A 79 -20.68 -18.03 8.10
C LYS A 79 -19.93 -19.35 8.23
N LEU A 80 -19.07 -19.70 7.27
CA LEU A 80 -18.46 -21.04 7.17
C LEU A 80 -16.99 -21.11 7.59
N ALA A 81 -16.35 -19.99 7.89
CA ALA A 81 -14.94 -19.97 8.26
C ALA A 81 -14.73 -19.45 9.69
N PRO A 82 -14.87 -20.31 10.70
CA PRO A 82 -14.70 -19.92 12.11
C PRO A 82 -13.27 -19.53 12.50
N ASN A 83 -12.29 -19.66 11.62
CA ASN A 83 -10.87 -19.48 11.92
C ASN A 83 -10.15 -18.50 10.97
N PHE A 84 -10.78 -17.41 10.56
CA PHE A 84 -10.11 -16.33 9.77
C PHE A 84 -9.36 -15.32 10.65
N GLY A 85 -8.85 -15.69 11.76
CA GLY A 85 -7.92 -14.97 12.58
C GLY A 85 -6.92 -15.96 13.12
N LYS A 86 -6.19 -16.65 12.24
CA LYS A 86 -4.97 -17.31 12.72
C LYS A 86 -4.10 -16.20 13.25
N SER A 87 -3.93 -16.14 14.58
CA SER A 87 -2.83 -15.40 15.18
C SER A 87 -1.61 -15.77 14.34
N ARG A 88 -1.01 -14.78 13.72
CA ARG A 88 0.24 -15.03 13.02
C ARG A 88 1.18 -15.54 14.09
N ASP A 89 1.88 -16.65 13.86
CA ASP A 89 2.87 -17.26 14.76
C ASP A 89 4.00 -16.30 15.23
N ILE A 90 3.86 -15.02 14.90
CA ILE A 90 4.78 -13.92 15.21
C ILE A 90 4.52 -13.30 16.59
N TYR A 91 3.35 -13.50 17.19
CA TYR A 91 3.01 -12.87 18.45
C TYR A 91 3.45 -13.75 19.63
N GLN A 92 4.34 -13.22 20.44
CA GLN A 92 4.71 -13.83 21.70
C GLN A 92 3.61 -13.61 22.74
N SER A 93 3.48 -14.52 23.70
CA SER A 93 2.59 -14.33 24.84
C SER A 93 3.12 -13.23 25.75
N LEU A 94 2.20 -12.44 26.34
CA LEU A 94 2.56 -11.45 27.33
C LEU A 94 2.97 -12.13 28.64
N ASP A 95 4.09 -11.70 29.20
CA ASP A 95 4.46 -12.03 30.55
C ASP A 95 3.90 -10.97 31.48
N PHE A 96 2.77 -11.28 32.16
CA PHE A 96 2.10 -10.37 33.09
C PHE A 96 2.92 -10.07 34.35
N ASN A 97 3.99 -10.86 34.63
CA ASN A 97 4.88 -10.65 35.75
C ASN A 97 6.01 -9.65 35.41
N LYS A 98 6.21 -9.34 34.15
CA LYS A 98 7.16 -8.32 33.70
C LYS A 98 6.47 -7.00 33.51
N THR A 99 6.65 -6.10 34.45
CA THR A 99 6.31 -4.68 34.29
C THR A 99 7.43 -4.01 33.46
N TYR A 100 7.15 -3.74 32.21
CA TYR A 100 8.04 -2.92 31.39
C TYR A 100 7.74 -1.45 31.72
N LYS A 101 8.62 -0.81 32.52
CA LYS A 101 8.57 0.65 32.64
C LYS A 101 8.83 1.26 31.27
N ARG A 102 8.07 2.30 30.92
CA ARG A 102 8.32 3.15 29.75
C ARG A 102 9.81 3.52 29.76
N LYS A 103 10.59 2.98 28.83
CA LYS A 103 11.96 3.45 28.64
C LYS A 103 11.85 4.90 28.15
N ASN A 104 12.51 5.81 28.84
CA ASN A 104 12.70 7.16 28.31
C ASN A 104 13.45 7.00 26.98
N PHE A 105 12.73 7.21 25.88
CA PHE A 105 13.39 7.45 24.60
C PHE A 105 14.22 8.71 24.81
N ASN A 106 15.45 8.73 24.33
CA ASN A 106 16.29 9.93 24.39
C ASN A 106 15.45 11.12 23.93
N GLU A 107 15.40 12.15 24.74
CA GLU A 107 14.70 13.37 24.37
C GLU A 107 15.24 13.83 23.02
N VAL A 108 14.34 14.00 22.07
CA VAL A 108 14.72 14.50 20.75
C VAL A 108 14.66 16.01 20.83
N ILE A 109 15.79 16.63 20.61
CA ILE A 109 15.91 18.09 20.49
C ILE A 109 15.37 18.48 19.12
N ASP A 110 14.61 19.57 19.04
CA ASP A 110 14.16 20.12 17.77
C ASP A 110 15.35 20.38 16.86
N LEU A 111 15.24 19.96 15.61
CA LEU A 111 16.30 20.09 14.62
C LEU A 111 16.12 21.40 13.85
N LYS A 112 17.10 22.28 13.95
CA LYS A 112 17.12 23.52 13.19
C LYS A 112 17.48 23.26 11.74
N GLY A 113 16.72 23.88 10.84
CA GLY A 113 16.94 23.82 9.41
C GLY A 113 18.11 24.71 8.96
N ILE A 114 18.59 24.47 7.76
CA ILE A 114 19.64 25.29 7.12
C ILE A 114 19.11 26.68 6.77
N ILE A 115 17.81 26.82 6.58
CA ILE A 115 17.13 28.07 6.20
C ILE A 115 16.26 28.54 7.35
N SER A 116 16.42 29.81 7.76
CA SER A 116 15.54 30.49 8.73
C SER A 116 14.35 31.14 8.01
N ASP A 117 13.24 31.35 8.77
CA ASP A 117 12.04 32.01 8.22
C ASP A 117 12.25 33.42 7.71
N ASP A 118 13.19 34.17 8.29
CA ASP A 118 13.52 35.54 7.88
C ASP A 118 14.13 35.62 6.48
N ASP A 119 14.55 34.50 5.97
CA ASP A 119 15.25 34.38 4.71
C ASP A 119 14.35 34.21 3.45
N ILE A 120 13.02 34.17 3.52
CA ILE A 120 12.13 33.60 2.47
C ILE A 120 11.73 34.54 1.33
N LEU A 121 12.18 35.82 1.26
CA LEU A 121 11.48 36.85 0.49
C LEU A 121 12.04 37.26 -0.89
N GLN A 122 12.95 36.55 -1.55
CA GLN A 122 13.43 36.95 -2.89
C GLN A 122 13.14 35.95 -4.00
N LYS A 123 12.65 36.43 -5.16
CA LYS A 123 12.49 35.67 -6.42
C LYS A 123 13.80 35.66 -7.20
N TYR A 124 14.26 34.49 -7.62
CA TYR A 124 15.41 34.31 -8.50
C TYR A 124 15.04 33.52 -9.77
N GLU A 125 15.63 33.88 -10.92
CA GLU A 125 15.61 33.05 -12.13
C GLU A 125 16.59 31.89 -11.99
N ILE A 126 16.12 30.67 -12.24
CA ILE A 126 16.89 29.45 -12.05
C ILE A 126 17.53 29.06 -13.38
N LYS A 127 18.85 28.97 -13.42
CA LYS A 127 19.61 28.28 -14.47
C LYS A 127 19.90 26.87 -14.02
N ILE A 128 19.35 25.86 -14.70
CA ILE A 128 19.71 24.46 -14.49
C ILE A 128 21.22 24.33 -14.70
N LYS A 129 21.98 24.09 -13.63
CA LYS A 129 23.39 23.75 -13.73
C LYS A 129 23.52 22.30 -14.23
N ASN A 130 24.57 22.04 -15.03
CA ASN A 130 24.96 20.73 -15.54
C ASN A 130 24.87 19.66 -14.46
N ASN A 131 23.79 18.89 -14.49
CA ASN A 131 23.57 17.76 -13.62
C ASN A 131 23.99 16.50 -14.36
N ASP A 132 24.53 15.51 -13.64
CA ASP A 132 24.87 14.18 -14.16
C ASP A 132 23.63 13.38 -14.62
N ILE A 133 22.47 14.05 -14.77
CA ILE A 133 21.17 13.47 -15.16
C ILE A 133 20.73 14.01 -16.51
N ASP A 134 20.55 13.09 -17.45
CA ASP A 134 19.89 13.37 -18.73
C ASP A 134 18.37 13.27 -18.58
N PHE A 135 17.71 14.41 -18.51
CA PHE A 135 16.25 14.49 -18.40
C PHE A 135 15.50 14.17 -19.71
N LYS A 136 16.20 13.86 -20.79
CA LYS A 136 15.61 13.33 -22.04
C LYS A 136 15.57 11.80 -22.09
N LYS A 137 16.01 11.14 -21.02
CA LYS A 137 15.98 9.68 -20.89
C LYS A 137 14.95 9.21 -19.85
N TRP A 138 14.36 8.07 -20.13
CA TRP A 138 13.47 7.38 -19.16
C TRP A 138 13.80 5.89 -19.11
N GLU A 139 15.02 5.59 -18.70
CA GLU A 139 15.64 4.26 -18.74
C GLU A 139 15.43 3.46 -17.45
N ARG A 140 14.82 4.07 -16.44
CA ARG A 140 14.51 3.44 -15.17
C ARG A 140 13.09 3.80 -14.73
N SER A 141 12.45 2.91 -14.03
CA SER A 141 11.20 3.24 -13.33
C SER A 141 11.39 4.50 -12.48
N TYR A 142 10.43 5.42 -12.53
CA TYR A 142 10.50 6.79 -11.99
C TYR A 142 11.39 7.77 -12.78
N GLY A 143 11.76 7.43 -14.02
CA GLY A 143 12.47 8.29 -14.97
C GLY A 143 13.96 8.05 -14.98
N ASN A 144 14.65 8.39 -13.90
CA ASN A 144 16.11 8.41 -13.78
C ASN A 144 16.57 7.98 -12.39
N ASN A 145 17.88 8.04 -12.12
CA ASN A 145 18.47 7.69 -10.83
C ASN A 145 18.06 8.66 -9.69
N TRP A 146 17.55 9.85 -10.02
CA TRP A 146 17.05 10.85 -9.06
C TRP A 146 15.54 10.72 -8.79
N ASN A 147 14.83 9.84 -9.50
CA ASN A 147 13.37 9.61 -9.37
C ASN A 147 12.51 10.87 -9.60
N THR A 148 12.96 11.81 -10.41
CA THR A 148 12.26 13.09 -10.59
C THR A 148 10.93 12.97 -11.30
N LYS A 149 10.75 11.92 -12.13
CA LYS A 149 9.61 11.77 -13.05
C LYS A 149 9.39 13.02 -13.92
N PHE A 150 10.47 13.70 -14.21
CA PHE A 150 10.55 14.84 -15.10
C PHE A 150 11.15 14.43 -16.43
N PHE A 151 10.56 14.95 -17.51
CA PHE A 151 11.07 14.76 -18.86
C PHE A 151 11.20 16.11 -19.58
N ASP A 152 12.41 16.39 -20.09
CA ASP A 152 12.70 17.66 -20.77
C ASP A 152 12.16 17.64 -22.20
N SER A 153 10.90 18.02 -22.36
CA SER A 153 10.25 18.27 -23.67
C SER A 153 9.15 19.31 -23.52
N GLN A 154 9.06 20.20 -24.50
CA GLN A 154 8.04 21.23 -24.61
C GLN A 154 7.11 21.02 -25.84
N LYS A 155 7.24 19.90 -26.54
CA LYS A 155 6.48 19.66 -27.78
C LYS A 155 4.98 19.52 -27.50
N ILE A 156 4.60 18.85 -26.41
CA ILE A 156 3.25 18.90 -25.87
C ILE A 156 3.22 20.01 -24.80
N ASN A 157 2.37 21.01 -25.01
CA ASN A 157 2.28 22.18 -24.14
C ASN A 157 0.84 22.69 -24.06
N LYS A 158 0.61 23.75 -23.28
CA LYS A 158 -0.73 24.32 -23.03
C LYS A 158 -1.45 24.79 -24.29
N ASN A 159 -0.71 25.20 -25.34
CA ASN A 159 -1.29 25.74 -26.58
C ASN A 159 -1.70 24.67 -27.58
N ASN A 160 -1.34 23.40 -27.35
CA ASN A 160 -1.61 22.32 -28.30
C ASN A 160 -2.17 21.05 -27.65
N ILE A 161 -2.41 21.08 -26.34
CA ILE A 161 -2.86 19.89 -25.59
C ILE A 161 -4.21 19.34 -26.09
N GLU A 162 -5.07 20.19 -26.62
CA GLU A 162 -6.35 19.77 -27.21
C GLU A 162 -6.18 18.86 -28.44
N LYS A 163 -5.00 18.87 -29.08
CA LYS A 163 -4.64 18.01 -30.22
C LYS A 163 -4.04 16.65 -29.79
N LEU A 164 -3.99 16.39 -28.47
CA LEU A 164 -3.49 15.13 -27.95
C LEU A 164 -4.46 13.99 -28.26
N GLU A 165 -4.01 13.00 -29.01
CA GLU A 165 -4.84 11.86 -29.44
C GLU A 165 -4.17 10.52 -29.17
N LEU A 166 -4.98 9.47 -29.06
CA LEU A 166 -4.49 8.09 -28.94
C LEU A 166 -3.80 7.68 -30.24
N LYS A 167 -2.51 7.37 -30.17
CA LYS A 167 -1.74 6.87 -31.33
C LYS A 167 -1.84 5.35 -31.44
N TRP A 168 -1.69 4.67 -30.32
CA TRP A 168 -1.82 3.23 -30.27
C TRP A 168 -2.17 2.76 -28.86
N LYS A 169 -2.72 1.57 -28.78
CA LYS A 169 -2.86 0.80 -27.54
C LYS A 169 -2.33 -0.60 -27.75
N PHE A 170 -1.73 -1.17 -26.72
CA PHE A 170 -1.29 -2.55 -26.71
C PHE A 170 -1.92 -3.26 -25.51
N ASP A 171 -2.61 -4.36 -25.76
CA ASP A 171 -3.22 -5.20 -24.73
C ASP A 171 -2.77 -6.66 -24.93
N PRO A 172 -1.83 -7.17 -24.13
CA PRO A 172 -1.31 -8.52 -24.30
C PRO A 172 -2.36 -9.59 -24.07
N ILE A 173 -3.44 -9.29 -23.34
CA ILE A 173 -4.51 -10.24 -23.07
C ILE A 173 -5.43 -10.38 -24.29
N GLU A 174 -5.78 -9.28 -24.96
CA GLU A 174 -6.51 -9.32 -26.22
C GLU A 174 -5.74 -10.07 -27.32
N ILE A 175 -4.41 -9.94 -27.33
CA ILE A 175 -3.54 -10.58 -28.33
C ILE A 175 -3.35 -12.08 -28.07
N SER A 176 -3.17 -12.47 -26.80
CA SER A 176 -2.84 -13.86 -26.44
C SER A 176 -4.04 -14.76 -26.23
N ASN A 177 -5.27 -14.26 -26.32
CA ASN A 177 -6.48 -14.95 -25.87
C ASN A 177 -6.38 -15.56 -24.47
N SER A 178 -5.42 -15.11 -23.67
CA SER A 178 -5.15 -15.64 -22.34
C SER A 178 -6.17 -15.10 -21.33
N LYS A 179 -6.97 -15.98 -20.77
CA LYS A 179 -7.92 -15.66 -19.67
C LYS A 179 -7.24 -15.44 -18.31
N LYS A 180 -5.91 -15.38 -18.27
CA LYS A 180 -5.12 -15.32 -17.03
C LYS A 180 -4.86 -13.87 -16.61
N ILE A 181 -5.85 -13.14 -16.12
CA ILE A 181 -5.61 -11.89 -15.39
C ILE A 181 -5.28 -12.23 -13.93
N TRP A 182 -4.01 -12.37 -13.64
CA TRP A 182 -3.52 -12.61 -12.29
C TRP A 182 -3.46 -11.30 -11.50
N LYS A 183 -3.50 -11.37 -10.20
CA LYS A 183 -3.38 -10.29 -9.20
C LYS A 183 -2.85 -8.97 -9.79
N SER A 184 -3.71 -8.20 -10.34
CA SER A 184 -3.53 -7.21 -11.37
C SER A 184 -2.89 -5.90 -10.94
N ARG A 185 -2.56 -5.71 -9.68
CA ARG A 185 -1.93 -4.46 -9.25
C ARG A 185 -0.46 -4.46 -9.65
N ILE A 186 -0.17 -3.85 -10.80
CA ILE A 186 1.19 -3.62 -11.27
C ILE A 186 1.64 -2.24 -10.84
N GLY A 187 2.71 -2.19 -10.06
CA GLY A 187 3.35 -0.94 -9.66
C GLY A 187 4.65 -0.66 -10.41
N ILE A 188 4.92 -1.39 -11.49
CA ILE A 188 6.13 -1.27 -12.30
C ILE A 188 5.90 -0.20 -13.36
N ASN A 189 6.56 0.93 -13.22
CA ASN A 189 6.50 2.02 -14.19
C ASN A 189 7.15 1.58 -15.51
N PRO A 190 6.50 1.80 -16.67
CA PRO A 190 7.10 1.57 -17.98
C PRO A 190 8.36 2.41 -18.17
N ILE A 191 9.29 1.92 -19.01
CA ILE A 191 10.51 2.63 -19.39
C ILE A 191 10.66 2.66 -20.92
N TYR A 192 11.52 3.56 -21.37
CA TYR A 192 11.78 3.76 -22.81
C TYR A 192 13.28 3.84 -23.08
N HIS A 193 13.72 3.18 -24.13
CA HIS A 193 15.05 3.34 -24.71
C HIS A 193 15.00 3.07 -26.22
N ASP A 194 15.61 3.97 -27.00
CA ASP A 194 15.90 3.83 -28.43
C ASP A 194 14.76 3.18 -29.27
N GLY A 195 13.57 3.79 -29.22
CA GLY A 195 12.40 3.35 -30.01
C GLY A 195 11.65 2.15 -29.46
N ILE A 196 11.98 1.66 -28.27
CA ILE A 196 11.33 0.53 -27.61
C ILE A 196 10.78 0.95 -26.26
N VAL A 197 9.51 0.65 -25.98
CA VAL A 197 8.88 0.78 -24.68
C VAL A 197 8.84 -0.59 -24.00
N TYR A 198 9.33 -0.66 -22.77
CA TYR A 198 9.32 -1.87 -21.94
C TYR A 198 8.33 -1.68 -20.79
N PHE A 199 7.44 -2.65 -20.59
CA PHE A 199 6.49 -2.60 -19.49
C PHE A 199 6.09 -4.01 -19.03
N VAL A 200 5.59 -4.11 -17.81
CA VAL A 200 5.08 -5.36 -17.24
C VAL A 200 3.55 -5.36 -17.28
N SER A 201 3.00 -6.39 -17.89
CA SER A 201 1.55 -6.58 -18.00
C SER A 201 0.94 -7.20 -16.72
N ALA A 202 -0.38 -7.16 -16.60
CA ALA A 202 -1.11 -7.71 -15.45
C ALA A 202 -0.94 -9.24 -15.28
N ASN A 203 -0.62 -9.95 -16.34
CA ASN A 203 -0.30 -11.39 -16.33
C ASN A 203 1.17 -11.70 -16.00
N GLN A 204 1.95 -10.71 -15.55
CA GLN A 204 3.35 -10.86 -15.13
C GLN A 204 4.30 -11.19 -16.30
N GLU A 205 4.05 -10.60 -17.46
CA GLU A 205 4.95 -10.65 -18.62
C GLU A 205 5.68 -9.32 -18.77
N LEU A 206 6.97 -9.38 -19.05
CA LEU A 206 7.74 -8.25 -19.52
C LEU A 206 7.60 -8.16 -21.02
N ASN A 207 7.08 -7.05 -21.51
CA ASN A 207 6.81 -6.80 -22.93
C ASN A 207 7.73 -5.70 -23.44
N ALA A 208 8.24 -5.87 -24.67
CA ALA A 208 8.91 -4.85 -25.46
C ALA A 208 8.05 -4.54 -26.69
N VAL A 209 7.66 -3.29 -26.88
CA VAL A 209 6.85 -2.84 -28.01
C VAL A 209 7.50 -1.65 -28.70
N SER A 210 7.27 -1.50 -30.02
CA SER A 210 7.76 -0.34 -30.76
C SER A 210 7.11 0.96 -30.27
N ALA A 211 7.90 1.99 -30.09
CA ALA A 211 7.49 3.25 -29.45
C ALA A 211 6.46 4.04 -30.27
N ASP A 212 6.50 3.94 -31.60
CA ASP A 212 5.63 4.68 -32.53
C ASP A 212 4.35 3.95 -32.94
N LEU A 213 4.35 2.61 -32.95
CA LEU A 213 3.25 1.80 -33.43
C LEU A 213 2.65 0.84 -32.40
N GLY A 214 3.30 0.66 -31.24
CA GLY A 214 2.86 -0.29 -30.22
C GLY A 214 2.91 -1.76 -30.68
N LYS A 215 3.69 -2.10 -31.72
CA LYS A 215 3.84 -3.48 -32.18
C LYS A 215 4.73 -4.28 -31.24
N LEU A 216 4.31 -5.49 -30.88
CA LEU A 216 5.10 -6.40 -30.06
C LEU A 216 6.41 -6.76 -30.78
N ILE A 217 7.53 -6.59 -30.07
CA ILE A 217 8.86 -7.04 -30.50
C ILE A 217 9.16 -8.37 -29.87
N TRP A 218 9.04 -8.44 -28.54
CA TRP A 218 9.16 -9.68 -27.78
C TRP A 218 8.36 -9.58 -26.46
N SER A 219 8.04 -10.73 -25.88
CA SER A 219 7.43 -10.88 -24.57
C SER A 219 8.10 -12.02 -23.81
N LYS A 220 8.24 -11.86 -22.47
CA LYS A 220 8.83 -12.85 -21.59
C LYS A 220 8.01 -13.04 -20.34
N GLU A 221 7.52 -14.27 -20.14
CA GLU A 221 6.79 -14.67 -18.94
C GLU A 221 7.77 -15.09 -17.82
N PHE A 222 7.40 -14.81 -16.57
CA PHE A 222 8.12 -15.24 -15.38
C PHE A 222 7.24 -16.13 -14.51
N GLN A 223 7.81 -17.25 -14.02
CA GLN A 223 7.09 -18.20 -13.17
C GLN A 223 6.73 -17.65 -11.78
N LYS A 224 7.41 -16.59 -11.33
CA LYS A 224 7.20 -15.96 -10.03
C LYS A 224 6.82 -14.48 -10.23
N PRO A 225 6.05 -13.89 -9.29
CA PRO A 225 5.71 -12.47 -9.38
C PRO A 225 6.95 -11.59 -9.46
N MET A 226 6.91 -10.60 -10.35
CA MET A 226 7.97 -9.60 -10.49
C MET A 226 8.01 -8.64 -9.31
N GLY A 227 9.17 -8.02 -9.10
CA GLY A 227 9.35 -6.92 -8.14
C GLY A 227 8.43 -5.76 -8.50
N GLN A 228 7.68 -5.26 -7.51
CA GLN A 228 6.55 -4.34 -7.76
C GLN A 228 6.94 -2.89 -8.04
N ARG A 229 8.24 -2.52 -7.96
CA ARG A 229 8.68 -1.11 -8.01
C ARG A 229 9.64 -0.79 -9.14
N GLY A 230 9.69 -1.63 -10.17
CA GLY A 230 10.27 -1.22 -11.41
C GLY A 230 11.33 -2.10 -12.05
N ILE A 231 11.75 -1.61 -13.21
CA ILE A 231 12.75 -2.16 -14.12
C ILE A 231 13.80 -1.11 -14.41
N LEU A 232 14.94 -1.54 -14.90
CA LEU A 232 16.07 -0.69 -15.30
C LEU A 232 16.59 -1.17 -16.65
N TYR A 233 16.80 -0.26 -17.58
CA TYR A 233 17.64 -0.45 -18.77
C TYR A 233 19.05 0.07 -18.47
N HIS A 234 20.05 -0.71 -18.84
CA HIS A 234 21.46 -0.28 -18.83
C HIS A 234 22.26 -1.11 -19.81
N ASP A 235 23.04 -0.43 -20.66
CA ASP A 235 24.01 -1.03 -21.59
C ASP A 235 23.45 -2.24 -22.35
N SER A 236 22.36 -2.03 -23.10
CA SER A 236 21.66 -3.05 -23.91
C SER A 236 20.94 -4.15 -23.12
N PHE A 237 20.82 -4.04 -21.80
CA PHE A 237 20.14 -5.02 -20.96
C PHE A 237 19.03 -4.42 -20.12
N ILE A 238 17.99 -5.22 -19.89
CA ILE A 238 16.95 -4.96 -18.90
C ILE A 238 17.26 -5.75 -17.62
N PHE A 239 17.23 -5.06 -16.48
CA PHE A 239 17.35 -5.69 -15.16
C PHE A 239 15.99 -5.67 -14.47
N ILE A 240 15.54 -6.85 -14.00
CA ILE A 240 14.26 -7.02 -13.32
C ILE A 240 14.33 -8.09 -12.23
N ASN A 241 13.65 -7.83 -11.11
CA ASN A 241 13.51 -8.80 -10.04
C ASN A 241 12.25 -9.66 -10.27
N SER A 242 12.37 -10.99 -10.16
CA SER A 242 11.22 -11.90 -10.12
C SER A 242 11.46 -13.01 -9.08
N GLY A 243 10.51 -13.16 -8.14
CA GLY A 243 10.67 -14.05 -6.99
C GLY A 243 11.85 -13.61 -6.12
N LYS A 244 12.89 -14.44 -6.05
CA LYS A 244 14.14 -14.15 -5.32
C LYS A 244 15.30 -13.80 -6.25
N LYS A 245 15.07 -13.79 -7.55
CA LYS A 245 16.13 -13.64 -8.55
C LYS A 245 16.12 -12.27 -9.20
N LEU A 246 17.31 -11.73 -9.44
CA LEU A 246 17.58 -10.64 -10.36
C LEU A 246 17.96 -11.22 -11.71
N TYR A 247 17.29 -10.82 -12.77
CA TYR A 247 17.51 -11.25 -14.14
C TYR A 247 18.20 -10.16 -14.96
N LYS A 248 19.10 -10.57 -15.85
CA LYS A 248 19.71 -9.71 -16.89
C LYS A 248 19.23 -10.21 -18.24
N ILE A 249 18.56 -9.36 -19.01
CA ILE A 249 17.84 -9.71 -20.23
C ILE A 249 18.32 -8.81 -21.34
N ASN A 250 18.67 -9.37 -22.50
CA ASN A 250 18.97 -8.57 -23.68
C ASN A 250 17.74 -7.75 -24.08
N ALA A 251 17.91 -6.44 -24.13
CA ALA A 251 16.81 -5.51 -24.38
C ALA A 251 16.19 -5.64 -25.78
N LYS A 252 16.97 -6.05 -26.80
CA LYS A 252 16.49 -6.21 -28.17
C LYS A 252 15.81 -7.55 -28.44
N THR A 253 16.28 -8.64 -27.81
CA THR A 253 15.80 -10.00 -28.12
C THR A 253 14.92 -10.61 -27.03
N GLY A 254 14.97 -10.11 -25.78
CA GLY A 254 14.28 -10.72 -24.65
C GLY A 254 14.96 -11.95 -24.09
N GLU A 255 16.12 -12.33 -24.58
CA GLU A 255 16.89 -13.49 -24.11
C GLU A 255 17.66 -13.19 -22.83
N LEU A 256 17.87 -14.21 -22.01
CA LEU A 256 18.68 -14.09 -20.80
C LEU A 256 20.16 -13.98 -21.17
N GLU A 257 20.93 -13.19 -20.41
CA GLU A 257 22.39 -13.14 -20.51
C GLU A 257 23.01 -14.30 -19.72
N ASP A 258 23.31 -15.39 -20.37
CA ASP A 258 23.75 -16.65 -19.75
C ASP A 258 24.98 -16.52 -18.84
N LYS A 259 25.86 -15.55 -19.11
CA LYS A 259 27.06 -15.30 -18.33
C LYS A 259 26.76 -14.57 -16.99
N PHE A 260 25.52 -14.10 -16.80
CA PHE A 260 25.12 -13.42 -15.57
C PHE A 260 24.55 -14.42 -14.55
N GLY A 261 25.32 -14.71 -13.51
CA GLY A 261 24.97 -15.67 -12.47
C GLY A 261 24.80 -17.09 -12.99
N ILE A 262 23.64 -17.69 -12.76
CA ILE A 262 23.28 -19.00 -13.27
C ILE A 262 22.14 -18.83 -14.28
N SER A 263 22.42 -19.10 -15.56
CA SER A 263 21.45 -19.00 -16.66
C SER A 263 20.74 -17.62 -16.66
N GLY A 264 21.49 -16.55 -16.66
CA GLY A 264 21.00 -15.17 -16.76
C GLY A 264 20.37 -14.62 -15.50
N SER A 265 20.60 -15.24 -14.33
CA SER A 265 19.99 -14.79 -13.08
C SER A 265 20.85 -15.06 -11.83
N VAL A 266 20.66 -14.22 -10.79
CA VAL A 266 21.32 -14.36 -9.48
C VAL A 266 20.29 -14.31 -8.35
N ASP A 267 20.42 -15.20 -7.35
CA ASP A 267 19.58 -15.17 -6.14
C ASP A 267 20.02 -14.03 -5.20
N VAL A 268 19.29 -12.94 -5.22
CA VAL A 268 19.47 -11.75 -4.37
C VAL A 268 18.52 -11.74 -3.16
N GLY A 269 17.71 -12.79 -3.00
CA GLY A 269 16.54 -12.75 -2.13
C GLY A 269 15.40 -11.94 -2.76
N LYS A 270 14.24 -11.93 -2.11
CA LYS A 270 13.10 -11.14 -2.61
C LYS A 270 13.41 -9.66 -2.54
N SER A 271 13.43 -8.99 -3.68
CA SER A 271 13.53 -7.53 -3.80
C SER A 271 12.29 -6.98 -4.49
N LEU A 272 11.82 -5.79 -4.07
CA LEU A 272 10.61 -5.17 -4.60
C LEU A 272 10.91 -3.93 -5.45
N ILE A 273 12.09 -3.33 -5.35
CA ILE A 273 12.43 -2.07 -6.01
C ILE A 273 13.37 -2.28 -7.20
N ALA A 274 13.33 -1.35 -8.15
CA ALA A 274 14.24 -1.36 -9.28
C ALA A 274 15.69 -1.23 -8.80
N PRO A 275 16.62 -2.01 -9.35
CA PRO A 275 18.04 -1.84 -9.04
C PRO A 275 18.55 -0.48 -9.53
N LEU A 276 19.70 -0.06 -9.01
CA LEU A 276 20.47 1.08 -9.44
C LEU A 276 21.89 0.63 -9.78
N ILE A 277 22.53 1.30 -10.73
CA ILE A 277 23.90 0.95 -11.12
C ILE A 277 24.82 2.08 -10.74
N TYR A 278 25.89 1.73 -10.03
CA TYR A 278 27.01 2.59 -9.68
C TYR A 278 28.32 1.96 -10.17
N ASN A 279 28.96 2.56 -11.16
CA ASN A 279 30.09 1.97 -11.85
C ASN A 279 29.76 0.54 -12.35
N ASN A 280 30.52 -0.47 -11.96
CA ASN A 280 30.28 -1.88 -12.31
C ASN A 280 29.47 -2.63 -11.25
N LEU A 281 28.72 -1.94 -10.39
CA LEU A 281 27.94 -2.52 -9.31
C LEU A 281 26.44 -2.30 -9.53
N ILE A 282 25.66 -3.37 -9.40
CA ILE A 282 24.22 -3.30 -9.25
C ILE A 282 23.93 -3.21 -7.74
N ILE A 283 23.26 -2.13 -7.33
CA ILE A 283 22.89 -1.88 -5.94
C ILE A 283 21.39 -2.10 -5.77
N LEU A 284 21.00 -2.95 -4.85
CA LEU A 284 19.58 -3.21 -4.55
C LEU A 284 19.40 -3.71 -3.11
N PRO A 285 18.25 -3.45 -2.48
CA PRO A 285 17.90 -4.04 -1.19
C PRO A 285 17.16 -5.35 -1.38
N ASN A 286 17.07 -6.15 -0.34
CA ASN A 286 16.17 -7.28 -0.26
C ASN A 286 15.26 -7.23 0.98
N MET A 287 14.30 -8.14 1.05
CA MET A 287 13.36 -8.23 2.18
C MET A 287 13.98 -8.83 3.47
N LYS A 288 15.27 -9.11 3.48
CA LYS A 288 16.04 -9.42 4.69
C LYS A 288 16.72 -8.18 5.29
N ASN A 289 16.36 -6.98 4.79
CA ASN A 289 16.95 -5.70 5.20
C ASN A 289 18.46 -5.59 4.87
N GLU A 290 18.89 -6.25 3.81
CA GLU A 290 20.26 -6.16 3.30
C GLU A 290 20.31 -5.23 2.10
N ILE A 291 21.33 -4.36 2.00
CA ILE A 291 21.77 -3.70 0.77
C ILE A 291 22.82 -4.61 0.12
N LEU A 292 22.59 -5.00 -1.11
CA LEU A 292 23.46 -5.87 -1.88
C LEU A 292 24.23 -5.06 -2.92
N SER A 293 25.51 -5.41 -3.10
CA SER A 293 26.32 -4.98 -4.24
C SER A 293 26.61 -6.22 -5.08
N VAL A 294 26.15 -6.22 -6.33
CA VAL A 294 26.25 -7.32 -7.28
C VAL A 294 27.09 -6.84 -8.46
N ASP A 295 28.06 -7.65 -8.88
CA ASP A 295 28.86 -7.33 -10.05
C ASP A 295 28.00 -7.31 -11.32
N LEU A 296 28.09 -6.24 -12.11
CA LEU A 296 27.25 -5.97 -13.26
C LEU A 296 27.38 -7.00 -14.38
N TYR A 297 28.57 -7.60 -14.54
CA TYR A 297 28.87 -8.52 -15.63
C TYR A 297 28.63 -9.98 -15.23
N SER A 298 29.21 -10.41 -14.12
CA SER A 298 29.13 -11.79 -13.68
C SER A 298 27.92 -12.14 -12.81
N GLY A 299 27.23 -11.16 -12.24
CA GLY A 299 26.16 -11.39 -11.27
C GLY A 299 26.65 -11.87 -9.89
N LYS A 300 27.97 -11.88 -9.63
CA LYS A 300 28.51 -12.27 -8.32
C LYS A 300 28.11 -11.25 -7.26
N ILE A 301 27.52 -11.71 -6.15
CA ILE A 301 27.27 -10.86 -4.98
C ILE A 301 28.61 -10.58 -4.30
N LEU A 302 29.03 -9.33 -4.30
CA LEU A 302 30.28 -8.87 -3.71
C LEU A 302 30.14 -8.48 -2.25
N HIS A 303 29.02 -7.81 -1.91
CA HIS A 303 28.78 -7.33 -0.55
C HIS A 303 27.31 -7.47 -0.16
N LYS A 304 27.07 -7.70 1.15
CA LYS A 304 25.76 -7.70 1.82
C LYS A 304 25.89 -6.87 3.09
N ILE A 305 25.20 -5.76 3.15
CA ILE A 305 25.26 -4.83 4.29
C ILE A 305 23.91 -4.80 4.96
N GLN A 306 23.87 -5.12 6.25
CA GLN A 306 22.64 -5.12 7.04
C GLN A 306 22.22 -3.67 7.38
N MET A 307 20.99 -3.28 7.03
CA MET A 307 20.43 -1.95 7.32
C MET A 307 20.01 -1.80 8.79
N HIS A 308 19.62 -2.89 9.42
CA HIS A 308 19.27 -2.95 10.84
C HIS A 308 20.14 -3.99 11.53
N LYS A 309 20.62 -3.69 12.73
CA LYS A 309 21.07 -4.76 13.63
C LYS A 309 19.81 -5.53 14.03
N SER A 310 19.79 -6.85 13.84
CA SER A 310 18.74 -7.69 14.40
C SER A 310 18.79 -7.53 15.92
N TYR A 311 17.84 -6.82 16.49
CA TYR A 311 17.46 -7.06 17.87
C TYR A 311 16.81 -8.46 17.91
N ASP A 312 16.73 -9.11 19.06
CA ASP A 312 16.20 -10.46 19.28
C ASP A 312 14.77 -10.70 18.73
N PHE A 313 14.18 -9.71 18.13
CA PHE A 313 12.89 -9.72 17.42
C PHE A 313 13.13 -9.40 15.97
N ASN A 314 12.60 -10.24 15.08
CA ASN A 314 12.64 -10.06 13.62
C ASN A 314 11.93 -8.76 13.20
N LEU A 315 12.61 -7.64 13.36
CA LEU A 315 12.16 -6.31 12.94
C LEU A 315 12.20 -6.24 11.40
N TYR A 316 11.10 -6.61 10.76
CA TYR A 316 10.96 -6.55 9.31
C TYR A 316 10.51 -5.16 8.82
N ALA A 317 11.34 -4.16 9.04
CA ALA A 317 11.14 -2.83 8.43
C ALA A 317 11.77 -2.81 7.03
N VAL A 318 11.12 -3.46 6.07
CA VAL A 318 11.69 -3.69 4.74
C VAL A 318 11.70 -2.46 3.88
N ALA A 319 12.75 -2.31 3.07
CA ALA A 319 12.83 -1.30 2.03
C ALA A 319 11.96 -1.74 0.83
N TRP A 320 10.83 -1.06 0.63
CA TRP A 320 9.88 -1.38 -0.43
C TRP A 320 9.37 -0.17 -1.21
N GLY A 321 9.61 1.05 -0.72
CA GLY A 321 9.13 2.28 -1.34
C GLY A 321 9.92 2.69 -2.57
N GLY A 322 11.23 2.62 -2.50
CA GLY A 322 12.13 2.98 -3.60
C GLY A 322 13.49 3.42 -3.11
N ALA A 323 14.38 3.70 -4.07
CA ALA A 323 15.72 4.21 -3.80
C ALA A 323 16.15 5.19 -4.91
N ALA A 324 17.04 6.10 -4.58
CA ALA A 324 17.71 7.03 -5.49
C ALA A 324 19.23 6.93 -5.37
N LEU A 325 19.94 7.37 -6.40
CA LEU A 325 21.41 7.33 -6.45
C LEU A 325 21.97 8.68 -6.84
N ASP A 326 22.82 9.22 -5.99
CA ASP A 326 23.74 10.28 -6.31
C ASP A 326 25.00 9.66 -6.92
N GLN A 327 25.02 9.62 -8.25
CA GLN A 327 26.09 9.01 -9.03
C GLN A 327 27.44 9.68 -8.79
N LYS A 328 27.44 11.01 -8.64
CA LYS A 328 28.66 11.82 -8.44
C LYS A 328 29.34 11.51 -7.11
N ASN A 329 28.56 11.35 -6.06
CA ASN A 329 29.08 11.15 -4.70
C ASN A 329 29.06 9.67 -4.25
N GLY A 330 28.55 8.74 -5.05
CA GLY A 330 28.44 7.33 -4.69
C GLY A 330 27.51 7.07 -3.50
N ILE A 331 26.46 7.90 -3.33
CA ILE A 331 25.54 7.79 -2.19
C ILE A 331 24.20 7.24 -2.65
N TYR A 332 23.81 6.15 -2.02
CA TYR A 332 22.54 5.47 -2.23
C TYR A 332 21.54 5.85 -1.15
N TYR A 333 20.41 6.43 -1.54
CA TYR A 333 19.33 6.83 -0.64
C TYR A 333 18.20 5.82 -0.74
N ILE A 334 17.79 5.24 0.41
CA ILE A 334 16.77 4.24 0.47
C ILE A 334 15.79 4.52 1.61
N VAL A 335 14.51 4.24 1.37
CA VAL A 335 13.47 4.39 2.38
C VAL A 335 13.02 3.04 2.91
N THR A 336 12.67 3.00 4.19
CA THR A 336 12.22 1.79 4.88
C THR A 336 10.78 1.92 5.35
N GLY A 337 10.09 0.79 5.37
CA GLY A 337 8.74 0.69 5.89
C GLY A 337 8.68 0.59 7.41
N ASN A 338 7.47 0.36 7.90
CA ASN A 338 7.21 0.20 9.31
C ASN A 338 7.67 -1.17 9.85
N PRO A 339 7.97 -1.24 11.15
CA PRO A 339 8.31 -2.49 11.81
C PRO A 339 7.07 -3.38 11.98
N LYS A 340 7.28 -4.68 12.09
CA LYS A 340 6.21 -5.65 12.35
C LYS A 340 6.28 -6.18 13.78
N PRO A 341 5.14 -6.50 14.40
CA PRO A 341 3.75 -6.34 13.94
C PRO A 341 3.35 -4.86 13.84
N TYR A 342 2.42 -4.52 12.93
CA TYR A 342 2.16 -3.13 12.52
C TYR A 342 1.58 -2.25 13.63
N HIS A 343 0.45 -2.65 14.22
CA HIS A 343 -0.34 -1.80 15.13
C HIS A 343 -0.12 -2.14 16.60
N ILE A 344 0.87 -2.98 16.88
CA ILE A 344 1.22 -3.46 18.22
C ILE A 344 2.73 -3.44 18.36
N GLY A 345 3.23 -2.72 19.35
CA GLY A 345 4.65 -2.55 19.58
C GLY A 345 5.19 -3.30 20.80
N VAL A 346 4.32 -3.93 21.61
CA VAL A 346 4.72 -4.66 22.82
C VAL A 346 5.83 -5.71 22.58
N PHE A 347 5.90 -6.26 21.37
CA PHE A 347 6.88 -7.28 20.98
C PHE A 347 8.14 -6.71 20.34
N ARG A 348 8.23 -5.40 20.17
CA ARG A 348 9.36 -4.70 19.54
C ARG A 348 9.72 -3.41 20.30
N PRO A 349 10.09 -3.52 21.58
CA PRO A 349 10.35 -2.36 22.43
C PRO A 349 11.46 -1.47 21.87
N GLY A 350 11.43 -0.19 22.22
CA GLY A 350 12.40 0.81 21.79
C GLY A 350 11.98 1.58 20.54
N GLU A 351 12.85 2.41 20.00
CA GLU A 351 12.57 3.34 18.91
C GLU A 351 12.38 2.65 17.55
N ASN A 352 12.83 1.40 17.41
CA ASN A 352 12.89 0.67 16.15
C ASN A 352 13.71 1.42 15.07
N LYS A 353 14.93 1.81 15.41
CA LYS A 353 15.85 2.57 14.55
C LYS A 353 15.91 2.02 13.13
N ASN A 354 15.98 2.94 12.15
CA ASN A 354 15.98 2.65 10.72
C ASN A 354 14.67 2.02 10.17
N ALA A 355 13.62 1.88 10.99
CA ALA A 355 12.27 1.70 10.51
C ALA A 355 11.65 3.07 10.20
N ASN A 356 10.70 3.14 9.27
CA ASN A 356 10.06 4.41 8.85
C ASN A 356 11.09 5.52 8.56
N SER A 357 12.16 5.18 7.88
CA SER A 357 13.34 6.04 7.77
C SER A 357 13.78 6.26 6.33
N ILE A 358 14.46 7.37 6.09
CA ILE A 358 15.40 7.54 5.00
C ILE A 358 16.81 7.16 5.51
N ILE A 359 17.55 6.42 4.70
CA ILE A 359 18.91 5.97 4.99
C ILE A 359 19.80 6.41 3.83
N ALA A 360 20.87 7.15 4.10
CA ALA A 360 21.92 7.44 3.15
C ALA A 360 23.10 6.47 3.36
N PHE A 361 23.44 5.74 2.30
CA PHE A 361 24.45 4.70 2.30
C PHE A 361 25.56 5.06 1.31
N ASP A 362 26.79 5.18 1.82
CA ASP A 362 28.02 5.38 1.02
C ASP A 362 28.44 4.02 0.43
N ILE A 363 28.35 3.90 -0.89
CA ILE A 363 28.61 2.64 -1.60
C ILE A 363 30.09 2.26 -1.50
N ASP A 364 31.01 3.21 -1.67
CA ASP A 364 32.46 2.98 -1.66
C ASP A 364 32.93 2.61 -0.27
N LYS A 365 32.48 3.34 0.76
CA LYS A 365 32.81 3.06 2.16
C LYS A 365 31.99 1.94 2.77
N LYS A 366 30.94 1.45 2.08
CA LYS A 366 30.06 0.35 2.50
C LYS A 366 29.44 0.58 3.89
N LYS A 367 29.02 1.81 4.16
CA LYS A 367 28.46 2.20 5.47
C LYS A 367 27.31 3.19 5.34
N ILE A 368 26.40 3.14 6.30
CA ILE A 368 25.39 4.17 6.49
C ILE A 368 26.10 5.44 6.99
N ILE A 369 25.86 6.56 6.32
CA ILE A 369 26.46 7.85 6.68
C ILE A 369 25.53 8.68 7.56
N TRP A 370 24.23 8.66 7.26
CA TRP A 370 23.21 9.24 8.12
C TRP A 370 21.85 8.54 7.91
N THR A 371 20.95 8.75 8.85
CA THR A 371 19.58 8.24 8.80
C THR A 371 18.65 9.21 9.52
N PHE A 372 17.43 9.35 9.01
CA PHE A 372 16.36 10.09 9.66
C PHE A 372 15.09 9.27 9.73
N GLN A 373 14.42 9.25 10.89
CA GLN A 373 13.22 8.47 11.15
C GLN A 373 11.99 9.39 11.21
N ASP A 374 11.04 9.21 10.27
CA ASP A 374 9.79 9.99 10.19
C ASP A 374 8.85 9.66 11.34
N VAL A 375 8.64 8.37 11.62
CA VAL A 375 7.77 7.92 12.72
C VAL A 375 8.55 7.03 13.68
N ARG A 376 8.65 7.47 14.93
CA ARG A 376 9.35 6.72 15.99
C ARG A 376 8.39 5.70 16.59
N HIS A 377 8.82 4.44 16.70
CA HIS A 377 8.03 3.34 17.25
C HIS A 377 6.61 3.28 16.63
N ASP A 378 6.54 3.12 15.31
CA ASP A 378 5.29 3.22 14.55
C ASP A 378 4.24 2.19 14.97
N LEU A 379 3.10 2.66 15.44
CA LEU A 379 1.89 1.88 15.77
C LEU A 379 0.77 2.11 14.75
N TRP A 380 0.98 2.95 13.74
CA TRP A 380 -0.07 3.45 12.84
C TRP A 380 0.07 2.94 11.40
N ASN A 381 1.13 2.18 11.10
CA ASN A 381 1.47 1.70 9.75
C ASN A 381 1.78 2.86 8.77
N LEU A 382 2.55 3.82 9.24
CA LEU A 382 2.93 5.04 8.52
C LEU A 382 4.31 4.89 7.86
N ASP A 383 4.46 3.91 6.97
CA ASP A 383 5.70 3.67 6.23
C ASP A 383 6.21 4.94 5.52
N VAL A 384 7.53 5.10 5.41
CA VAL A 384 8.12 5.94 4.37
C VAL A 384 8.11 5.13 3.09
N SER A 385 7.06 5.31 2.29
CA SER A 385 6.71 4.44 1.15
C SER A 385 6.96 5.04 -0.22
N ALA A 386 7.11 6.36 -0.31
CA ALA A 386 7.44 7.03 -1.57
C ALA A 386 8.94 6.95 -1.87
N PRO A 387 9.35 6.76 -3.13
CA PRO A 387 10.76 6.79 -3.49
C PRO A 387 11.35 8.18 -3.21
N PRO A 388 12.58 8.26 -2.66
CA PRO A 388 13.26 9.53 -2.45
C PRO A 388 13.57 10.19 -3.81
N ILE A 389 13.46 11.51 -3.86
CA ILE A 389 13.79 12.32 -5.05
C ILE A 389 15.05 13.11 -4.73
N LEU A 390 16.04 13.13 -5.64
CA LEU A 390 17.17 14.02 -5.52
C LEU A 390 16.91 15.29 -6.34
N ALA A 391 17.36 16.42 -5.80
CA ALA A 391 17.24 17.73 -6.43
C ALA A 391 18.38 18.64 -6.01
N ASP A 392 18.77 19.53 -6.89
CA ASP A 392 19.61 20.67 -6.55
C ASP A 392 18.69 21.88 -6.46
N LEU A 393 18.48 22.38 -5.25
CA LEU A 393 17.59 23.50 -4.99
C LEU A 393 18.39 24.79 -4.93
N ASP A 394 17.94 25.80 -5.69
CA ASP A 394 18.39 27.15 -5.50
C ASP A 394 17.60 27.79 -4.34
N LEU A 395 18.27 27.96 -3.24
CA LEU A 395 17.73 28.55 -2.03
C LEU A 395 18.46 29.88 -1.81
N LYS A 396 17.91 30.96 -2.35
CA LYS A 396 18.44 32.33 -2.26
C LYS A 396 19.80 32.53 -2.92
N GLY A 397 19.96 31.99 -4.13
CA GLY A 397 21.21 32.07 -4.88
C GLY A 397 22.28 31.07 -4.43
N LYS A 398 21.96 30.23 -3.42
CA LYS A 398 22.81 29.13 -3.00
C LYS A 398 22.23 27.80 -3.45
N ILE A 399 22.93 27.06 -4.30
CA ILE A 399 22.56 25.71 -4.70
C ILE A 399 22.86 24.74 -3.57
N ILE A 400 21.83 24.04 -3.09
CA ILE A 400 21.96 22.97 -2.09
C ILE A 400 21.55 21.65 -2.72
N GLU A 401 22.47 20.70 -2.69
CA GLU A 401 22.20 19.31 -3.11
C GLU A 401 21.27 18.64 -2.08
N THR A 402 20.00 18.37 -2.45
CA THR A 402 18.98 17.91 -1.52
C THR A 402 18.44 16.53 -1.85
N VAL A 403 17.93 15.84 -0.82
CA VAL A 403 17.05 14.69 -0.96
C VAL A 403 15.67 15.03 -0.39
N ILE A 404 14.63 14.73 -1.14
CA ILE A 404 13.23 15.04 -0.87
C ILE A 404 12.48 13.73 -0.62
N ILE A 405 11.73 13.66 0.48
CA ILE A 405 10.92 12.50 0.83
C ILE A 405 9.50 12.98 1.15
N THR A 406 8.50 12.44 0.46
CA THR A 406 7.09 12.61 0.78
C THR A 406 6.57 11.39 1.53
N THR A 407 5.82 11.58 2.60
CA THR A 407 5.50 10.51 3.55
C THR A 407 3.99 10.28 3.68
N LYS A 408 3.61 9.17 4.31
CA LYS A 408 2.20 8.90 4.66
C LYS A 408 1.67 9.86 5.72
N THR A 409 2.55 10.47 6.52
CA THR A 409 2.16 11.48 7.51
C THR A 409 1.72 12.82 6.89
N GLY A 410 1.92 12.96 5.56
CA GLY A 410 1.61 14.18 4.84
C GLY A 410 2.75 15.20 4.84
N ASN A 411 3.89 14.82 5.36
CA ASN A 411 5.08 15.66 5.41
C ASN A 411 5.90 15.58 4.12
N THR A 412 6.55 16.69 3.77
CA THR A 412 7.65 16.73 2.81
C THR A 412 8.94 17.00 3.58
N LEU A 413 9.79 15.99 3.69
CA LEU A 413 11.08 16.07 4.37
C LEU A 413 12.15 16.45 3.36
N LEU A 414 12.96 17.46 3.67
CA LEU A 414 14.08 17.91 2.85
C LEU A 414 15.37 17.89 3.66
N PHE A 415 16.38 17.22 3.13
CA PHE A 415 17.70 17.16 3.77
C PHE A 415 18.80 17.51 2.77
N GLU A 416 19.86 18.13 3.26
CA GLU A 416 21.13 18.20 2.52
C GLU A 416 21.67 16.78 2.35
N ARG A 417 22.03 16.42 1.10
CA ARG A 417 22.31 15.02 0.71
C ARG A 417 23.44 14.36 1.50
N LYS A 418 24.54 15.09 1.71
CA LYS A 418 25.76 14.52 2.29
C LYS A 418 25.70 14.41 3.80
N THR A 419 25.09 15.39 4.46
CA THR A 419 25.11 15.51 5.92
C THR A 419 23.84 15.00 6.60
N GLY A 420 22.70 15.01 5.87
CA GLY A 420 21.39 14.73 6.46
C GLY A 420 20.86 15.87 7.32
N LEU A 421 21.45 17.07 7.22
CA LEU A 421 20.90 18.25 7.89
C LEU A 421 19.59 18.66 7.22
N PRO A 422 18.52 18.95 7.99
CA PRO A 422 17.25 19.35 7.42
C PRO A 422 17.37 20.73 6.78
N ILE A 423 16.62 20.95 5.70
CA ILE A 423 16.55 22.26 5.03
C ILE A 423 15.70 23.23 5.85
N TYR A 424 14.54 22.79 6.29
CA TYR A 424 13.62 23.52 7.15
C TYR A 424 13.60 22.90 8.55
N ASP A 425 13.17 23.65 9.56
CA ASP A 425 13.08 23.21 10.94
C ASP A 425 12.19 21.97 11.09
N ILE A 426 12.60 21.03 11.92
CA ILE A 426 11.81 19.86 12.31
C ILE A 426 11.57 19.95 13.82
N ASN A 427 10.33 20.14 14.21
CA ASN A 427 9.87 20.19 15.59
C ASN A 427 9.38 18.83 16.06
N TYR A 428 9.27 18.66 17.37
CA TYR A 428 8.75 17.44 18.01
C TYR A 428 7.70 17.81 19.03
N ILE A 429 6.51 17.20 18.90
CA ILE A 429 5.40 17.42 19.85
C ILE A 429 5.07 16.14 20.62
N GLU A 430 4.55 16.32 21.84
CA GLU A 430 4.14 15.21 22.68
C GLU A 430 2.89 14.53 22.13
N VAL A 431 2.82 13.21 22.31
CA VAL A 431 1.72 12.36 21.87
C VAL A 431 1.16 11.53 23.05
N PRO A 432 -0.12 11.11 22.98
CA PRO A 432 -0.75 10.35 24.04
C PRO A 432 -0.06 9.00 24.31
N GLU A 433 -0.24 8.49 25.51
CA GLU A 433 0.19 7.15 25.89
C GLU A 433 -0.82 6.09 25.45
N SER A 434 -0.34 4.87 25.18
CA SER A 434 -1.20 3.72 24.93
C SER A 434 -1.75 3.15 26.23
N ASN A 435 -2.99 2.66 26.21
CA ASN A 435 -3.57 1.87 27.30
C ASN A 435 -3.40 0.34 27.08
N VAL A 436 -2.71 -0.08 26.05
CA VAL A 436 -2.38 -1.49 25.82
C VAL A 436 -1.28 -1.89 26.78
N LEU A 437 -1.48 -2.97 27.53
CA LEU A 437 -0.54 -3.43 28.54
C LEU A 437 0.86 -3.63 27.94
N ASN A 438 1.87 -3.02 28.57
CA ASN A 438 3.27 -3.06 28.14
C ASN A 438 3.55 -2.48 26.73
N GLU A 439 2.62 -1.72 26.16
CA GLU A 439 2.86 -1.01 24.90
C GLU A 439 3.79 0.19 25.11
N PHE A 440 4.71 0.35 24.18
CA PHE A 440 5.62 1.49 24.14
C PHE A 440 5.09 2.50 23.12
N VAL A 441 5.08 3.77 23.50
CA VAL A 441 4.81 4.87 22.59
C VAL A 441 5.97 5.84 22.70
N ALA A 442 6.55 6.26 21.59
CA ALA A 442 7.52 7.35 21.62
C ALA A 442 6.82 8.61 22.12
N LYS A 443 7.37 9.21 23.20
CA LYS A 443 6.75 10.37 23.87
C LYS A 443 6.48 11.54 22.92
N LYS A 444 7.37 11.71 21.94
CA LYS A 444 7.32 12.80 20.95
C LYS A 444 7.37 12.24 19.54
N GLN A 445 6.58 12.82 18.63
CA GLN A 445 6.61 12.60 17.18
C GLN A 445 6.92 13.90 16.45
N ILE A 446 7.40 13.81 15.21
CA ILE A 446 7.77 14.99 14.43
C ILE A 446 6.54 15.83 14.07
N PHE A 447 6.73 17.14 14.04
CA PHE A 447 5.79 18.12 13.54
C PHE A 447 6.53 19.11 12.65
N ILE A 448 6.09 19.26 11.40
CA ILE A 448 6.75 20.08 10.38
C ILE A 448 5.79 21.16 9.93
N GLU A 449 6.22 22.41 10.05
CA GLU A 449 5.48 23.58 9.55
C GLU A 449 5.84 23.84 8.09
N LYS A 450 7.12 23.71 7.73
CA LYS A 450 7.62 23.90 6.37
C LYS A 450 8.48 22.72 5.91
N PRO A 451 8.30 22.25 4.67
CA PRO A 451 7.21 22.61 3.76
C PRO A 451 5.84 22.32 4.35
N GLU A 452 4.85 23.15 3.97
CA GLU A 452 3.46 22.95 4.40
C GLU A 452 2.98 21.53 4.09
N ARG A 453 2.21 20.96 5.01
CA ARG A 453 1.72 19.57 4.89
C ARG A 453 0.73 19.42 3.74
N PHE A 454 0.97 18.49 2.85
CA PHE A 454 0.04 18.17 1.77
C PHE A 454 -1.12 17.25 2.21
N SER A 455 -0.99 16.60 3.39
CA SER A 455 -2.00 15.75 4.01
C SER A 455 -1.92 15.85 5.53
N LYS A 456 -2.90 15.29 6.23
CA LYS A 456 -2.91 15.15 7.69
C LYS A 456 -3.17 13.71 8.08
N ILE A 457 -2.77 13.31 9.30
CA ILE A 457 -3.07 11.99 9.88
C ILE A 457 -4.13 12.06 10.97
N GLU A 458 -4.28 13.20 11.58
CA GLU A 458 -5.29 13.47 12.62
C GLU A 458 -6.70 13.52 12.02
N PHE A 459 -7.61 12.72 12.57
CA PHE A 459 -9.04 12.81 12.30
C PHE A 459 -9.68 13.67 13.37
N GLU A 460 -10.66 14.47 12.99
CA GLU A 460 -11.48 15.32 13.88
C GLU A 460 -12.96 15.11 13.56
N ILE A 461 -13.84 15.37 14.53
CA ILE A 461 -15.29 15.25 14.33
C ILE A 461 -15.79 16.15 13.20
N ASN A 462 -15.22 17.35 13.07
CA ASN A 462 -15.56 18.27 11.99
C ASN A 462 -15.15 17.80 10.58
N ASP A 463 -14.36 16.75 10.49
CA ASP A 463 -14.06 16.10 9.21
C ASP A 463 -15.24 15.27 8.68
N LEU A 464 -16.22 14.93 9.51
CA LEU A 464 -17.40 14.17 9.08
C LEU A 464 -18.16 14.89 7.97
N ARG A 465 -18.68 14.10 7.03
CA ARG A 465 -19.65 14.61 6.04
C ARG A 465 -20.85 15.24 6.77
N THR A 466 -21.45 16.24 6.13
CA THR A 466 -22.53 17.03 6.74
C THR A 466 -23.69 16.16 7.20
N ASP A 467 -24.11 15.19 6.37
CA ASP A 467 -25.19 14.24 6.71
C ASP A 467 -24.91 13.40 7.97
N LEU A 468 -23.64 13.05 8.22
CA LEU A 468 -23.22 12.33 9.43
C LEU A 468 -22.98 13.26 10.61
N LEU A 469 -22.51 14.47 10.37
CA LEU A 469 -22.28 15.48 11.41
C LEU A 469 -23.61 15.95 12.03
N ASP A 470 -24.66 16.04 11.22
CA ASP A 470 -26.01 16.42 11.66
C ASP A 470 -26.74 15.29 12.41
N ASP A 471 -26.31 14.03 12.26
CA ASP A 471 -26.80 12.91 13.05
C ASP A 471 -26.16 12.88 14.44
N LYS A 472 -26.79 13.57 15.40
CA LYS A 472 -26.32 13.65 16.81
C LYS A 472 -26.06 12.27 17.42
N LYS A 473 -26.94 11.30 17.17
CA LYS A 473 -26.79 9.94 17.70
C LYS A 473 -25.53 9.26 17.15
N TYR A 474 -25.24 9.44 15.88
CA TYR A 474 -24.04 8.93 15.25
C TYR A 474 -22.78 9.60 15.84
N VAL A 475 -22.79 10.93 15.96
CA VAL A 475 -21.68 11.70 16.53
C VAL A 475 -21.42 11.32 17.98
N ASP A 476 -22.46 11.21 18.82
CA ASP A 476 -22.32 10.85 20.22
C ASP A 476 -21.78 9.42 20.38
N ASN A 477 -22.27 8.50 19.54
CA ASN A 477 -21.74 7.11 19.52
C ASN A 477 -20.27 7.07 19.10
N LEU A 478 -19.87 7.87 18.09
CA LEU A 478 -18.50 7.96 17.64
C LEU A 478 -17.60 8.54 18.75
N LYS A 479 -17.99 9.64 19.38
CA LYS A 479 -17.24 10.25 20.50
C LYS A 479 -17.07 9.29 21.68
N LYS A 480 -18.11 8.52 22.02
CA LYS A 480 -18.09 7.57 23.12
C LYS A 480 -17.16 6.38 22.88
N ASN A 481 -17.19 5.85 21.65
CA ASN A 481 -16.56 4.55 21.34
C ASN A 481 -15.22 4.68 20.58
N SER A 482 -14.79 5.89 20.24
CA SER A 482 -13.58 6.10 19.46
C SER A 482 -12.60 7.07 20.14
N VAL A 483 -11.34 6.97 19.70
CA VAL A 483 -10.28 7.93 19.96
C VAL A 483 -9.70 8.39 18.63
N TYR A 484 -9.24 9.62 18.56
CA TYR A 484 -8.68 10.24 17.36
C TYR A 484 -7.78 11.41 17.75
N GLY A 485 -7.06 11.96 16.78
CA GLY A 485 -6.13 13.07 17.00
C GLY A 485 -4.73 12.75 16.47
N TYR A 486 -3.81 13.69 16.68
CA TYR A 486 -2.46 13.60 16.15
C TYR A 486 -1.67 12.49 16.87
N PHE A 487 -1.26 11.48 16.10
CA PHE A 487 -0.55 10.29 16.61
C PHE A 487 -1.21 9.64 17.84
N HIS A 488 -2.54 9.65 17.91
CA HIS A 488 -3.23 8.92 18.97
C HIS A 488 -2.98 7.41 18.79
N PRO A 489 -2.39 6.70 19.76
CA PRO A 489 -2.06 5.29 19.62
C PRO A 489 -3.32 4.41 19.53
N PRO A 490 -3.24 3.24 18.89
CA PRO A 490 -4.28 2.24 18.95
C PRO A 490 -4.65 1.92 20.40
N THR A 491 -5.93 2.01 20.72
CA THR A 491 -6.44 2.00 22.09
C THR A 491 -7.27 0.76 22.35
N LEU A 492 -6.94 0.02 23.40
CA LEU A 492 -7.72 -1.15 23.80
C LEU A 492 -9.12 -0.73 24.24
N GLY A 493 -10.13 -1.41 23.71
CA GLY A 493 -11.53 -1.16 24.02
C GLY A 493 -12.20 -0.02 23.26
N LYS A 494 -11.48 0.75 22.47
CA LYS A 494 -12.01 1.80 21.59
C LYS A 494 -11.53 1.64 20.15
N ASP A 495 -12.25 2.24 19.23
CA ASP A 495 -11.85 2.36 17.85
C ASP A 495 -10.90 3.56 17.69
N THR A 496 -9.73 3.36 17.11
CA THR A 496 -8.82 4.47 16.81
C THR A 496 -9.02 4.90 15.37
N ILE A 497 -9.37 6.16 15.16
CA ILE A 497 -9.68 6.73 13.85
C ILE A 497 -8.58 7.69 13.44
N MET A 498 -8.03 7.50 12.23
CA MET A 498 -6.99 8.36 11.67
C MET A 498 -6.99 8.33 10.15
N TYR A 499 -6.27 9.27 9.54
CA TYR A 499 -5.84 9.21 8.15
C TYR A 499 -4.45 8.56 8.04
N GLY A 500 -3.96 8.34 6.82
CA GLY A 500 -2.56 8.03 6.56
C GLY A 500 -2.23 6.56 6.30
N LEU A 501 -3.05 5.59 6.70
CA LEU A 501 -2.74 4.16 6.55
C LEU A 501 -2.52 3.74 5.08
N ILE A 502 -3.37 4.16 4.16
CA ILE A 502 -3.12 4.21 2.71
C ILE A 502 -3.09 5.64 2.19
N GLY A 503 -3.15 6.62 3.09
CA GLY A 503 -3.16 8.04 2.82
C GLY A 503 -1.79 8.65 2.66
N GLY A 504 -1.75 9.96 2.66
CA GLY A 504 -0.57 10.72 2.33
C GLY A 504 -0.04 10.39 0.94
N ASN A 505 1.27 10.39 0.77
CA ASN A 505 1.92 9.93 -0.47
C ASN A 505 2.44 8.51 -0.32
N ASN A 506 2.39 7.72 -1.40
CA ASN A 506 2.67 6.29 -1.34
C ASN A 506 3.72 5.89 -2.42
N TRP A 507 3.86 4.59 -2.72
CA TRP A 507 4.90 4.02 -3.61
C TRP A 507 4.99 4.62 -5.01
N TYR A 508 3.93 5.25 -5.51
CA TYR A 508 3.93 5.96 -6.79
C TYR A 508 4.74 7.27 -6.72
N GLY A 509 4.92 7.82 -5.53
CA GLY A 509 5.75 8.99 -5.25
C GLY A 509 5.28 10.28 -5.94
N SER A 510 5.99 11.35 -5.66
CA SER A 510 5.77 12.69 -6.22
C SER A 510 6.54 12.88 -7.52
N ALA A 511 6.20 13.90 -8.32
CA ALA A 511 7.00 14.37 -9.46
C ALA A 511 7.62 15.74 -9.14
N TYR A 512 8.86 15.94 -9.54
CA TYR A 512 9.60 17.17 -9.29
C TYR A 512 9.99 17.85 -10.61
N ASN A 513 9.63 19.11 -10.76
CA ASN A 513 10.04 19.95 -11.88
C ASN A 513 11.28 20.78 -11.50
N PRO A 514 12.47 20.47 -12.03
CA PRO A 514 13.70 21.18 -11.70
C PRO A 514 13.75 22.62 -12.24
N ILE A 515 12.93 22.97 -13.24
CA ILE A 515 12.93 24.28 -13.85
C ILE A 515 12.35 25.34 -12.90
N ASN A 516 11.28 25.00 -12.19
CA ASN A 516 10.57 25.93 -11.31
C ASN A 516 10.57 25.50 -9.84
N GLN A 517 11.30 24.42 -9.50
CA GLN A 517 11.43 23.85 -8.15
C GLN A 517 10.08 23.49 -7.51
N ARG A 518 9.13 23.03 -8.32
CA ARG A 518 7.81 22.57 -7.85
C ARG A 518 7.80 21.07 -7.66
N LEU A 519 7.28 20.66 -6.50
CA LEU A 519 6.99 19.29 -6.19
C LEU A 519 5.48 19.05 -6.31
N PHE A 520 5.08 18.13 -7.17
CA PHE A 520 3.69 17.75 -7.34
C PHE A 520 3.40 16.45 -6.62
N VAL A 521 2.52 16.50 -5.62
CA VAL A 521 2.27 15.40 -4.69
C VAL A 521 0.83 14.88 -4.84
N PRO A 522 0.64 13.67 -5.40
CA PRO A 522 -0.67 13.01 -5.36
C PRO A 522 -0.85 12.42 -3.95
N SER A 523 -2.01 12.60 -3.36
CA SER A 523 -2.29 12.08 -2.01
C SER A 523 -3.71 11.58 -1.84
N THR A 524 -3.89 10.67 -0.87
CA THR A 524 -5.19 10.09 -0.48
C THR A 524 -5.52 10.49 0.95
N HIS A 525 -6.80 10.86 1.18
CA HIS A 525 -7.30 11.39 2.45
C HIS A 525 -8.56 10.63 2.89
N VAL A 526 -8.44 9.34 3.18
CA VAL A 526 -9.55 8.52 3.64
C VAL A 526 -9.32 8.08 5.08
N PRO A 527 -10.35 8.15 5.95
CA PRO A 527 -10.21 7.76 7.34
C PRO A 527 -10.20 6.24 7.46
N PHE A 528 -9.33 5.74 8.33
CA PHE A 528 -9.25 4.35 8.73
C PHE A 528 -9.61 4.19 10.18
N LEU A 529 -10.23 3.07 10.47
CA LEU A 529 -10.44 2.59 11.82
C LEU A 529 -9.42 1.49 12.11
N MET A 530 -8.74 1.62 13.24
CA MET A 530 -7.88 0.57 13.81
C MET A 530 -8.48 0.11 15.13
N LYS A 531 -8.34 -1.18 15.43
CA LYS A 531 -8.79 -1.77 16.69
C LYS A 531 -7.79 -2.78 17.19
N VAL A 532 -7.37 -2.62 18.43
CA VAL A 532 -6.54 -3.59 19.14
C VAL A 532 -7.40 -4.40 20.09
N PHE A 533 -7.13 -5.68 20.17
CA PHE A 533 -7.88 -6.61 21.00
C PHE A 533 -6.98 -7.75 21.47
N PRO A 534 -7.28 -8.32 22.65
CA PRO A 534 -6.56 -9.48 23.15
C PRO A 534 -6.97 -10.75 22.37
N ILE A 535 -6.02 -11.66 22.24
CA ILE A 535 -6.20 -12.99 21.63
C ILE A 535 -5.60 -14.08 22.50
N ALA A 536 -6.13 -15.30 22.38
CA ALA A 536 -5.56 -16.51 22.99
C ALA A 536 -4.78 -17.32 21.95
N LYS A 537 -3.72 -17.98 22.35
CA LYS A 537 -3.05 -18.99 21.53
C LYS A 537 -3.95 -20.22 21.36
N THR A 538 -3.88 -20.85 20.19
CA THR A 538 -4.77 -21.96 19.79
C THR A 538 -4.62 -23.25 20.57
N SER A 539 -3.55 -23.43 21.34
CA SER A 539 -3.24 -24.67 22.06
C SER A 539 -4.09 -24.93 23.33
N ASP A 540 -5.01 -24.01 23.68
CA ASP A 540 -5.66 -24.03 25.00
C ASP A 540 -7.10 -24.51 24.98
N ILE A 541 -7.62 -24.86 23.81
CA ILE A 541 -9.02 -25.29 23.64
C ILE A 541 -9.30 -26.63 24.32
N GLU A 542 -8.32 -27.53 24.33
CA GLU A 542 -8.50 -28.88 24.89
C GLU A 542 -8.84 -28.86 26.38
N LYS A 543 -8.14 -28.05 27.18
CA LYS A 543 -8.40 -27.93 28.63
C LYS A 543 -9.77 -27.34 28.92
N ILE A 544 -10.10 -26.22 28.25
CA ILE A 544 -11.35 -25.51 28.52
C ILE A 544 -12.58 -26.23 27.96
N SER A 545 -12.40 -27.09 26.95
CA SER A 545 -13.49 -27.91 26.38
C SER A 545 -14.08 -28.90 27.39
N GLN A 546 -13.37 -29.16 28.50
CA GLN A 546 -13.85 -30.01 29.60
C GLN A 546 -14.70 -29.24 30.63
N HIS A 547 -14.72 -27.91 30.56
CA HIS A 547 -15.56 -27.10 31.46
C HIS A 547 -17.05 -27.34 31.23
N LYS A 548 -17.82 -27.50 32.33
CA LYS A 548 -19.26 -27.81 32.33
C LYS A 548 -20.10 -26.91 31.40
N ASN A 549 -19.71 -25.63 31.29
CA ASN A 549 -20.45 -24.63 30.50
C ASN A 549 -19.92 -24.45 29.07
N TYR A 550 -18.87 -25.18 28.64
CA TYR A 550 -18.27 -25.02 27.32
C TYR A 550 -19.24 -25.32 26.18
N ASN A 551 -20.14 -26.25 26.36
CA ASN A 551 -21.14 -26.60 25.34
C ASN A 551 -22.07 -25.43 25.00
N ILE A 552 -22.38 -24.54 25.93
CA ILE A 552 -23.16 -23.32 25.66
C ILE A 552 -22.39 -22.43 24.71
N TYR A 553 -21.08 -22.18 25.01
CA TYR A 553 -20.21 -21.41 24.13
C TYR A 553 -20.07 -22.04 22.76
N LYS A 554 -19.79 -23.35 22.71
CA LYS A 554 -19.60 -24.10 21.47
C LYS A 554 -20.81 -23.99 20.54
N ASN A 555 -22.01 -24.14 21.08
CA ASN A 555 -23.23 -24.19 20.29
C ASN A 555 -23.76 -22.79 19.91
N LYS A 556 -23.61 -21.79 20.77
CA LYS A 556 -24.23 -20.48 20.60
C LYS A 556 -23.26 -19.37 20.17
N CYS A 557 -21.97 -19.48 20.48
CA CYS A 557 -20.99 -18.40 20.29
C CYS A 557 -19.84 -18.75 19.32
N ALA A 558 -19.37 -20.01 19.35
CA ALA A 558 -18.14 -20.39 18.67
C ALA A 558 -18.20 -20.29 17.14
N SER A 559 -19.40 -20.44 16.54
CA SER A 559 -19.59 -20.28 15.09
C SER A 559 -19.22 -18.88 14.58
N CYS A 560 -19.36 -17.87 15.43
CA CYS A 560 -19.03 -16.48 15.13
C CYS A 560 -17.71 -16.05 15.78
N HIS A 561 -17.51 -16.34 17.07
CA HIS A 561 -16.36 -15.88 17.82
C HIS A 561 -15.13 -16.79 17.74
N GLY A 562 -15.23 -17.92 17.02
CA GLY A 562 -14.18 -18.92 16.91
C GLY A 562 -14.07 -19.82 18.13
N SER A 563 -13.49 -21.03 17.98
CA SER A 563 -13.35 -22.00 19.06
C SER A 563 -12.48 -21.50 20.22
N ASN A 564 -11.57 -20.57 19.95
CA ASN A 564 -10.65 -19.94 20.91
C ASN A 564 -11.06 -18.53 21.35
N ARG A 565 -12.26 -18.10 21.07
CA ARG A 565 -12.81 -16.76 21.36
C ARG A 565 -12.08 -15.58 20.68
N ASN A 566 -11.16 -15.80 19.73
CA ASN A 566 -10.38 -14.73 19.10
C ASN A 566 -11.21 -13.85 18.16
N GLY A 567 -12.47 -14.22 17.91
CA GLY A 567 -13.31 -13.50 16.96
C GLY A 567 -12.95 -13.80 15.50
N VAL A 568 -13.63 -13.14 14.60
CA VAL A 568 -13.41 -13.25 13.15
C VAL A 568 -13.29 -11.85 12.55
N TYR A 569 -12.18 -11.60 11.88
CA TYR A 569 -11.92 -10.31 11.22
C TYR A 569 -12.08 -10.45 9.73
N LYS A 570 -12.82 -9.53 9.13
CA LYS A 570 -12.93 -9.42 7.70
C LYS A 570 -12.47 -8.06 7.22
N ILE A 571 -11.55 -8.09 6.25
CA ILE A 571 -11.18 -6.92 5.48
C ILE A 571 -12.39 -6.53 4.64
N ASN A 572 -12.80 -5.29 4.75
CA ASN A 572 -13.99 -4.78 4.13
C ASN A 572 -13.88 -4.67 2.62
N THR A 573 -15.01 -4.87 1.95
CA THR A 573 -15.29 -4.37 0.63
C THR A 573 -16.11 -3.10 0.76
N TYR A 574 -15.87 -2.13 -0.08
CA TYR A 574 -16.42 -0.77 -0.14
C TYR A 574 -17.94 -0.61 0.12
N GLU A 575 -18.71 -1.69 0.28
CA GLU A 575 -20.16 -1.63 0.17
C GLU A 575 -21.00 -1.98 1.41
N LYS A 576 -20.43 -2.50 2.48
CA LYS A 576 -21.28 -3.05 3.56
C LYS A 576 -20.78 -2.84 4.98
N GLY A 577 -20.13 -1.76 5.32
CA GLY A 577 -19.73 -1.54 6.71
C GLY A 577 -19.07 -2.78 7.35
N ILE A 578 -18.29 -2.60 8.38
CA ILE A 578 -17.49 -3.67 8.99
C ILE A 578 -18.44 -4.69 9.64
N LYS A 579 -18.43 -5.91 9.14
CA LYS A 579 -18.89 -7.07 9.93
C LYS A 579 -17.67 -7.74 10.53
N TYR A 580 -17.29 -7.34 11.71
CA TYR A 580 -16.34 -8.12 12.48
C TYR A 580 -17.06 -8.73 13.70
N VAL A 581 -16.59 -9.90 14.09
CA VAL A 581 -16.98 -10.50 15.35
C VAL A 581 -15.84 -10.28 16.33
N PRO A 582 -16.06 -9.53 17.41
CA PRO A 582 -14.98 -9.16 18.33
C PRO A 582 -14.40 -10.38 19.04
N SER A 583 -13.15 -10.27 19.47
CA SER A 583 -12.55 -11.20 20.42
C SER A 583 -13.30 -11.13 21.76
N LEU A 584 -13.52 -12.27 22.38
CA LEU A 584 -14.04 -12.40 23.74
C LEU A 584 -12.93 -12.79 24.73
N VAL A 585 -11.68 -12.78 24.31
CA VAL A 585 -10.50 -13.05 25.17
C VAL A 585 -10.20 -11.83 26.02
N GLY A 586 -9.78 -12.06 27.25
CA GLY A 586 -9.36 -11.00 28.17
C GLY A 586 -10.48 -10.14 28.74
N PHE A 587 -11.70 -10.57 28.54
CA PHE A 587 -12.93 -9.93 28.93
C PHE A 587 -12.98 -9.50 30.39
N ASN A 588 -12.43 -10.33 31.28
CA ASN A 588 -12.38 -10.10 32.70
C ASN A 588 -11.00 -9.58 33.20
N ILE A 589 -10.04 -9.42 32.30
CA ILE A 589 -8.66 -9.04 32.68
C ILE A 589 -8.39 -7.56 32.35
N PHE A 590 -8.96 -7.04 31.28
CA PHE A 590 -8.69 -5.67 30.83
C PHE A 590 -9.87 -4.76 31.16
N ASP A 591 -9.67 -3.77 32.01
CA ASP A 591 -10.71 -2.86 32.50
C ASP A 591 -11.56 -2.19 31.37
N PRO A 592 -10.98 -1.69 30.26
CA PRO A 592 -11.77 -1.10 29.20
C PRO A 592 -12.73 -2.08 28.51
N ILE A 593 -12.44 -3.39 28.57
CA ILE A 593 -13.31 -4.44 28.04
C ILE A 593 -14.32 -4.88 29.09
N LYS A 594 -13.90 -4.98 30.33
CA LYS A 594 -14.72 -5.38 31.50
C LYS A 594 -15.92 -4.46 31.71
N ASP A 595 -15.73 -3.14 31.58
CA ASP A 595 -16.82 -2.17 31.72
C ASP A 595 -17.88 -2.24 30.64
N LYS A 596 -17.53 -2.72 29.44
CA LYS A 596 -18.49 -2.88 28.33
C LYS A 596 -19.43 -4.06 28.49
N MET A 597 -19.11 -5.01 29.37
CA MET A 597 -19.91 -6.21 29.53
C MET A 597 -20.58 -6.36 30.91
N LYS A 598 -20.46 -5.36 31.76
CA LYS A 598 -21.29 -5.28 32.97
C LYS A 598 -22.79 -5.23 32.63
N ASP A 599 -23.12 -4.84 31.40
CA ASP A 599 -24.48 -4.85 30.89
C ASP A 599 -24.71 -6.05 29.95
N LEU A 600 -25.14 -7.17 30.52
CA LEU A 600 -25.52 -8.38 29.80
C LEU A 600 -26.66 -8.11 28.79
N ASN A 601 -27.48 -7.08 29.02
CA ASN A 601 -28.50 -6.63 28.07
C ASN A 601 -27.85 -5.99 26.83
N ALA A 602 -26.69 -5.35 26.95
CA ALA A 602 -25.98 -4.82 25.79
C ALA A 602 -25.49 -5.91 24.83
N LEU A 603 -25.23 -7.13 25.32
CA LEU A 603 -24.95 -8.30 24.47
C LEU A 603 -26.16 -8.72 23.64
N LYS A 604 -27.35 -8.76 24.25
CA LYS A 604 -28.62 -9.07 23.54
C LYS A 604 -28.90 -8.04 22.44
N ILE A 605 -28.71 -6.75 22.71
CA ILE A 605 -28.95 -5.63 21.79
C ILE A 605 -27.98 -5.68 20.60
N LYS A 606 -26.69 -6.03 20.82
CA LYS A 606 -25.69 -6.10 19.75
C LYS A 606 -25.86 -7.26 18.78
N HIS A 607 -26.65 -8.28 19.14
CA HIS A 607 -26.89 -9.44 18.30
C HIS A 607 -28.19 -9.36 17.47
N GLU A 608 -28.79 -8.16 17.35
CA GLU A 608 -29.94 -7.85 16.47
C GLU A 608 -31.07 -8.92 16.55
N ASN A 609 -31.73 -9.07 17.70
CA ASN A 609 -32.94 -9.88 17.93
C ASN A 609 -32.92 -11.38 17.47
N ASN A 610 -31.77 -11.87 16.97
CA ASN A 610 -31.60 -13.26 16.54
C ASN A 610 -30.75 -14.11 17.52
N PHE A 611 -30.55 -13.60 18.74
CA PHE A 611 -29.67 -14.23 19.71
C PHE A 611 -30.51 -14.94 20.76
N ASP A 612 -30.77 -16.23 20.54
CA ASP A 612 -31.49 -17.10 21.49
C ASP A 612 -30.55 -17.56 22.61
N ILE A 613 -30.37 -16.70 23.62
CA ILE A 613 -29.62 -16.99 24.85
C ILE A 613 -30.41 -16.52 26.08
N THR A 614 -30.53 -17.38 27.05
CA THR A 614 -31.19 -17.06 28.31
C THR A 614 -30.30 -16.34 29.29
N ASP A 615 -30.84 -15.63 30.26
CA ASP A 615 -30.06 -14.95 31.29
C ASP A 615 -29.27 -15.97 32.14
N GLU A 616 -29.78 -17.16 32.38
CA GLU A 616 -29.07 -18.24 33.06
C GLU A 616 -27.86 -18.72 32.23
N GLU A 617 -28.00 -18.86 30.92
CA GLU A 617 -26.89 -19.22 30.03
C GLU A 617 -25.81 -18.13 29.98
N LEU A 618 -26.21 -16.83 30.05
CA LEU A 618 -25.27 -15.72 30.14
C LEU A 618 -24.44 -15.75 31.41
N VAL A 619 -25.05 -16.06 32.55
CA VAL A 619 -24.35 -16.25 33.86
C VAL A 619 -23.34 -17.40 33.72
N LYS A 620 -23.76 -18.54 33.17
CA LYS A 620 -22.90 -19.71 32.95
C LYS A 620 -21.73 -19.41 31.96
N LEU A 621 -21.98 -18.60 30.94
CA LEU A 621 -20.91 -18.14 30.02
C LEU A 621 -19.93 -17.20 30.72
N ASN A 622 -20.41 -16.33 31.61
CA ASN A 622 -19.51 -15.45 32.37
C ASN A 622 -18.61 -16.26 33.30
N GLU A 623 -19.13 -17.29 33.98
CA GLU A 623 -18.29 -18.22 34.78
C GLU A 623 -17.21 -18.88 33.91
N LEU A 624 -17.59 -19.40 32.76
CA LEU A 624 -16.66 -19.99 31.79
C LEU A 624 -15.57 -19.00 31.35
N PHE A 625 -15.94 -17.76 31.01
CA PHE A 625 -14.98 -16.75 30.56
C PHE A 625 -14.03 -16.29 31.66
N LEU A 626 -14.50 -16.19 32.91
CA LEU A 626 -13.68 -15.90 34.10
C LEU A 626 -12.59 -16.97 34.30
N GLU A 627 -12.99 -18.23 34.27
CA GLU A 627 -12.03 -19.33 34.43
C GLU A 627 -11.07 -19.39 33.25
N TRP A 628 -11.57 -19.30 32.01
CA TRP A 628 -10.75 -19.35 30.81
C TRP A 628 -9.72 -18.19 30.74
N ASP A 629 -10.14 -16.97 31.06
CA ASP A 629 -9.25 -15.81 31.11
C ASP A 629 -8.21 -15.94 32.22
N SER A 630 -8.59 -16.47 33.39
CA SER A 630 -7.67 -16.73 34.47
C SER A 630 -6.59 -17.76 34.11
N GLN A 631 -6.98 -18.84 33.43
CA GLN A 631 -6.04 -19.84 32.92
C GLN A 631 -5.08 -19.23 31.89
N LEU A 632 -5.59 -18.49 30.91
CA LEU A 632 -4.77 -17.83 29.89
C LEU A 632 -3.79 -16.84 30.51
N LYS A 633 -4.19 -16.09 31.55
CA LYS A 633 -3.34 -15.16 32.27
C LYS A 633 -2.23 -15.88 33.02
N ASN A 634 -2.58 -16.91 33.78
CA ASN A 634 -1.62 -17.68 34.61
C ASN A 634 -0.60 -18.41 33.71
N GLU A 635 -0.98 -18.85 32.56
CA GLU A 635 -0.11 -19.53 31.58
C GLU A 635 0.61 -18.56 30.63
N ASN A 636 0.48 -17.25 30.81
CA ASN A 636 1.04 -16.21 29.92
C ASN A 636 0.65 -16.41 28.43
N LYS A 637 -0.58 -16.84 28.18
CA LYS A 637 -1.07 -17.18 26.83
C LYS A 637 -1.96 -16.12 26.18
N ILE A 638 -2.12 -14.96 26.80
CA ILE A 638 -2.78 -13.81 26.20
C ILE A 638 -1.75 -13.03 25.37
N SER A 639 -2.16 -12.67 24.19
CA SER A 639 -1.42 -11.82 23.28
C SER A 639 -2.35 -10.72 22.76
N PHE A 640 -1.86 -9.85 21.87
CA PHE A 640 -2.69 -8.85 21.20
C PHE A 640 -2.62 -9.04 19.70
N ASP A 641 -3.72 -8.74 19.02
CA ASP A 641 -3.77 -8.56 17.58
C ASP A 641 -4.50 -7.25 17.25
N ALA A 642 -4.36 -6.81 16.03
CA ALA A 642 -5.01 -5.61 15.56
C ALA A 642 -5.58 -5.81 14.16
N TYR A 643 -6.69 -5.17 13.89
CA TYR A 643 -7.19 -5.05 12.54
C TYR A 643 -7.41 -3.59 12.18
N TYR A 644 -7.47 -3.32 10.90
CA TYR A 644 -7.78 -2.02 10.37
C TYR A 644 -8.65 -2.12 9.13
N THR A 645 -9.44 -1.10 8.89
CA THR A 645 -10.32 -1.03 7.72
C THR A 645 -10.60 0.42 7.34
N LEU A 646 -10.94 0.61 6.07
CA LEU A 646 -11.47 1.88 5.61
C LEU A 646 -12.78 2.18 6.33
N LEU A 647 -12.90 3.36 6.91
CA LEU A 647 -14.10 3.78 7.63
C LEU A 647 -15.10 4.44 6.67
N THR A 648 -16.10 3.67 6.30
CA THR A 648 -17.16 4.08 5.37
C THR A 648 -18.52 4.10 6.05
N SER A 649 -19.43 4.92 5.54
CA SER A 649 -20.84 4.91 5.89
C SER A 649 -21.62 3.82 5.13
N LYS A 650 -22.94 3.77 5.35
CA LYS A 650 -23.82 2.75 4.75
C LYS A 650 -23.87 2.81 3.22
N ASP A 651 -23.62 3.97 2.64
CA ASP A 651 -23.55 4.21 1.18
C ASP A 651 -22.21 3.77 0.55
N GLY A 652 -21.26 3.26 1.36
CA GLY A 652 -19.95 2.80 0.90
C GLY A 652 -18.91 3.92 0.73
N ARG A 653 -19.28 5.19 0.89
CA ARG A 653 -18.36 6.33 0.83
C ARG A 653 -17.63 6.53 2.15
N PRO A 654 -16.41 7.10 2.16
CA PRO A 654 -15.74 7.49 3.40
C PRO A 654 -16.63 8.39 4.27
N ILE A 655 -16.51 8.25 5.58
CA ILE A 655 -17.27 9.09 6.53
C ILE A 655 -16.84 10.56 6.52
N SER A 656 -15.63 10.83 6.03
CA SER A 656 -15.10 12.20 5.95
C SER A 656 -15.63 12.96 4.74
N LYS A 657 -15.65 14.30 4.85
CA LYS A 657 -15.87 15.19 3.72
C LYS A 657 -14.84 14.94 2.62
N PRO A 658 -15.19 15.04 1.34
CA PRO A 658 -14.20 15.11 0.27
C PRO A 658 -13.39 16.43 0.36
N PRO A 659 -12.22 16.52 -0.30
CA PRO A 659 -11.68 15.57 -1.26
C PRO A 659 -11.00 14.37 -0.61
N TRP A 660 -11.26 13.16 -1.14
CA TRP A 660 -10.60 11.93 -0.68
C TRP A 660 -9.29 11.65 -1.43
N GLY A 661 -9.06 12.34 -2.53
CA GLY A 661 -7.82 12.36 -3.27
C GLY A 661 -7.48 13.76 -3.74
N THR A 662 -6.21 14.14 -3.71
CA THR A 662 -5.76 15.47 -4.13
C THR A 662 -4.45 15.40 -4.91
N ILE A 663 -4.16 16.45 -5.67
CA ILE A 663 -2.81 16.81 -6.11
C ILE A 663 -2.47 18.15 -5.47
N THR A 664 -1.27 18.23 -4.90
CA THR A 664 -0.74 19.44 -4.24
C THR A 664 0.54 19.88 -4.94
N SER A 665 0.66 21.15 -5.29
CA SER A 665 1.91 21.77 -5.74
C SER A 665 2.60 22.47 -4.59
N ILE A 666 3.84 22.10 -4.30
CA ILE A 666 4.65 22.67 -3.23
C ILE A 666 5.86 23.37 -3.85
N ASN A 667 6.03 24.62 -3.54
CA ASN A 667 7.24 25.38 -3.87
C ASN A 667 8.35 25.02 -2.87
N LEU A 668 9.36 24.30 -3.33
CA LEU A 668 10.44 23.86 -2.44
C LEU A 668 11.42 24.96 -2.04
N SER A 669 11.41 26.10 -2.75
CA SER A 669 12.31 27.23 -2.40
C SER A 669 11.84 28.03 -1.18
N ASN A 670 10.56 27.97 -0.84
CA ASN A 670 9.97 28.66 0.31
C ASN A 670 9.12 27.77 1.23
N GLY A 671 8.89 26.51 0.84
CA GLY A 671 8.11 25.55 1.62
C GLY A 671 6.60 25.78 1.62
N ILE A 672 6.05 26.57 0.70
CA ILE A 672 4.61 26.94 0.66
C ILE A 672 3.89 26.10 -0.39
N VAL A 673 2.63 25.75 -0.10
CA VAL A 673 1.70 25.16 -1.06
C VAL A 673 1.19 26.23 -2.01
N ASP A 674 1.55 26.15 -3.30
CA ASP A 674 1.05 27.06 -4.32
C ASP A 674 -0.44 26.83 -4.62
N TRP A 675 -0.83 25.56 -4.73
CA TRP A 675 -2.22 25.14 -4.94
C TRP A 675 -2.43 23.68 -4.52
N LYS A 676 -3.68 23.36 -4.19
CA LYS A 676 -4.16 22.01 -3.89
C LYS A 676 -5.54 21.83 -4.50
N ILE A 677 -5.69 20.78 -5.32
CA ILE A 677 -6.93 20.49 -6.05
C ILE A 677 -7.49 19.12 -5.70
N PRO A 678 -8.82 18.92 -5.77
CA PRO A 678 -9.41 17.58 -5.82
C PRO A 678 -8.89 16.81 -7.03
N PHE A 679 -8.66 15.52 -6.87
CA PHE A 679 -8.17 14.67 -7.96
C PHE A 679 -9.09 13.47 -8.18
N GLY A 680 -9.79 13.51 -9.32
CA GLY A 680 -10.71 12.47 -9.78
C GLY A 680 -12.18 12.72 -9.47
N TYR A 681 -13.03 11.95 -10.16
CA TYR A 681 -14.46 12.17 -10.26
C TYR A 681 -15.28 11.11 -9.52
N ASP A 682 -16.34 11.51 -8.85
CA ASP A 682 -17.44 10.66 -8.40
C ASP A 682 -18.75 11.20 -8.97
N GLU A 683 -19.51 10.34 -9.67
CA GLU A 683 -20.78 10.73 -10.33
C GLU A 683 -20.66 12.02 -11.19
N ASN A 684 -19.59 12.12 -11.99
CA ASN A 684 -19.27 13.27 -12.85
C ASN A 684 -18.92 14.60 -12.12
N LYS A 685 -18.76 14.57 -10.79
CA LYS A 685 -18.26 15.72 -10.01
C LYS A 685 -16.80 15.49 -9.64
N ASN A 686 -15.96 16.48 -9.92
CA ASN A 686 -14.56 16.46 -9.48
C ASN A 686 -14.52 16.80 -7.97
N ILE A 687 -14.71 15.78 -7.13
CA ILE A 687 -14.67 15.92 -5.68
C ILE A 687 -13.42 15.31 -5.06
N GLY A 688 -12.55 14.72 -5.89
CA GLY A 688 -11.36 13.98 -5.45
C GLY A 688 -11.72 12.60 -4.91
N VAL A 689 -11.23 11.55 -5.59
CA VAL A 689 -11.45 10.16 -5.19
C VAL A 689 -10.14 9.49 -4.81
N VAL A 690 -10.21 8.32 -4.19
CA VAL A 690 -9.03 7.53 -3.83
C VAL A 690 -8.15 7.33 -5.05
N ASN A 691 -6.86 7.65 -4.93
CA ASN A 691 -5.88 7.45 -5.99
C ASN A 691 -4.73 6.56 -5.53
N VAL A 692 -4.20 5.76 -6.46
CA VAL A 692 -3.06 4.84 -6.25
C VAL A 692 -2.10 4.86 -7.43
N GLY A 693 -2.24 5.83 -8.33
CA GLY A 693 -1.34 6.07 -9.46
C GLY A 693 -0.38 7.23 -9.21
N GLY A 694 0.53 7.41 -10.12
CA GLY A 694 1.56 8.44 -10.00
C GLY A 694 1.41 9.57 -11.01
N LEU A 695 2.35 10.50 -10.90
CA LEU A 695 2.49 11.66 -11.76
C LEU A 695 3.77 11.57 -12.56
N ALA A 696 3.79 12.26 -13.72
CA ALA A 696 4.99 12.64 -14.45
C ALA A 696 4.84 14.10 -14.89
N VAL A 697 5.92 14.83 -15.03
CA VAL A 697 5.90 16.23 -15.40
C VAL A 697 6.87 16.52 -16.54
N SER A 698 6.48 17.41 -17.48
CA SER A 698 7.34 17.86 -18.58
C SER A 698 7.89 19.28 -18.34
N SER A 699 8.89 19.67 -19.14
CA SER A 699 9.43 21.03 -19.08
C SER A 699 8.47 22.13 -19.54
N SER A 700 7.35 21.76 -20.22
CA SER A 700 6.21 22.66 -20.45
C SER A 700 5.33 22.85 -19.20
N ASN A 701 5.72 22.37 -18.06
CA ASN A 701 5.00 22.37 -16.79
C ASN A 701 3.61 21.71 -16.88
N LEU A 702 3.46 20.68 -17.73
CA LEU A 702 2.28 19.82 -17.78
C LEU A 702 2.47 18.61 -16.87
N ILE A 703 1.49 18.34 -16.02
CA ILE A 703 1.42 17.18 -15.15
C ILE A 703 0.56 16.12 -15.84
N PHE A 704 1.14 14.98 -16.14
CA PHE A 704 0.43 13.78 -16.61
C PHE A 704 0.13 12.90 -15.40
N ALA A 705 -1.14 12.54 -15.21
CA ALA A 705 -1.61 11.88 -14.00
C ALA A 705 -2.60 10.75 -14.28
N ASN A 706 -2.65 9.75 -13.41
CA ASN A 706 -3.64 8.68 -13.43
C ASN A 706 -3.80 8.07 -12.02
N GLY A 707 -4.63 7.02 -11.91
CA GLY A 707 -4.71 6.19 -10.71
C GLY A 707 -5.90 6.45 -9.83
N THR A 708 -6.81 7.25 -10.28
CA THR A 708 -8.11 7.49 -9.64
C THR A 708 -9.09 6.36 -9.94
N SER A 709 -10.01 6.08 -9.02
CA SER A 709 -11.03 5.03 -9.16
C SER A 709 -12.01 5.28 -10.31
N ASP A 710 -12.06 6.49 -10.83
CA ASP A 710 -12.81 6.88 -12.03
C ASP A 710 -12.17 6.43 -13.36
N GLU A 711 -10.96 5.85 -13.32
CA GLU A 711 -10.26 5.25 -14.47
C GLU A 711 -9.83 6.25 -15.55
N PHE A 712 -9.72 7.55 -15.25
CA PHE A 712 -9.21 8.53 -16.21
C PHE A 712 -7.68 8.67 -16.18
N ALA A 713 -7.12 8.97 -17.37
CA ALA A 713 -5.84 9.63 -17.54
C ALA A 713 -6.09 11.13 -17.64
N PHE A 714 -5.21 11.95 -17.08
CA PHE A 714 -5.36 13.41 -17.00
C PHE A 714 -4.10 14.13 -17.48
N VAL A 715 -4.30 15.34 -18.01
CA VAL A 715 -3.24 16.34 -18.13
C VAL A 715 -3.69 17.59 -17.38
N ILE A 716 -2.84 18.07 -16.49
CA ILE A 716 -3.12 19.18 -15.55
C ILE A 716 -2.07 20.25 -15.74
N ASP A 717 -2.49 21.52 -15.67
CA ASP A 717 -1.60 22.67 -15.67
C ASP A 717 -0.81 22.75 -14.35
N GLY A 718 0.50 22.66 -14.41
CA GLY A 718 1.36 22.74 -13.22
C GLY A 718 1.41 24.10 -12.55
N ASP A 719 0.95 25.18 -13.22
CA ASP A 719 0.97 26.52 -12.63
C ASP A 719 -0.23 26.75 -11.67
N ASN A 720 -1.39 26.17 -11.97
CA ASN A 720 -2.64 26.49 -11.28
C ASN A 720 -3.54 25.28 -10.97
N GLY A 721 -3.13 24.06 -11.36
CA GLY A 721 -3.89 22.84 -11.13
C GLY A 721 -5.11 22.63 -12.03
N LYS A 722 -5.29 23.45 -13.09
CA LYS A 722 -6.44 23.34 -14.00
C LYS A 722 -6.34 22.04 -14.83
N GLU A 723 -7.42 21.25 -14.89
CA GLU A 723 -7.54 20.13 -15.85
C GLU A 723 -7.58 20.68 -17.27
N LEU A 724 -6.67 20.19 -18.13
CA LEU A 724 -6.56 20.60 -19.52
C LEU A 724 -7.06 19.52 -20.47
N TRP A 725 -6.96 18.25 -20.09
CA TRP A 725 -7.33 17.12 -20.90
C TRP A 725 -7.57 15.87 -20.05
N LYS A 726 -8.47 15.00 -20.48
CA LYS A 726 -8.68 13.67 -19.87
C LYS A 726 -9.12 12.62 -20.88
N TYR A 727 -8.83 11.36 -20.58
CA TYR A 727 -9.21 10.21 -21.39
C TYR A 727 -9.62 9.03 -20.50
N LYS A 728 -10.77 8.41 -20.81
CA LYS A 728 -11.28 7.24 -20.11
C LYS A 728 -10.56 5.98 -20.56
N MET A 729 -9.90 5.30 -19.63
CA MET A 729 -9.23 4.02 -19.85
C MET A 729 -10.15 2.83 -19.50
N LYS A 730 -9.72 1.59 -19.81
CA LYS A 730 -10.45 0.35 -19.42
C LYS A 730 -10.46 0.11 -17.91
N ALA A 731 -9.43 0.54 -17.21
CA ALA A 731 -9.27 0.45 -15.76
C ALA A 731 -8.31 1.55 -15.28
N ALA A 732 -8.22 1.75 -13.98
CA ALA A 732 -7.29 2.74 -13.41
C ALA A 732 -5.83 2.38 -13.72
N GLY A 733 -4.99 3.39 -13.94
CA GLY A 733 -3.54 3.24 -13.98
C GLY A 733 -2.98 3.16 -12.55
N THR A 734 -2.04 2.28 -12.30
CA THR A 734 -1.42 2.11 -10.96
C THR A 734 0.07 2.43 -10.93
N THR A 735 0.57 3.00 -12.02
CA THR A 735 1.97 3.41 -12.20
C THR A 735 2.04 4.88 -12.62
N PRO A 736 3.15 5.58 -12.34
CA PRO A 736 3.41 6.86 -13.00
C PRO A 736 3.37 6.73 -14.52
N PRO A 737 2.90 7.74 -15.25
CA PRO A 737 2.99 7.78 -16.69
C PRO A 737 4.45 7.78 -17.18
N LEU A 738 4.67 7.30 -18.40
CA LEU A 738 5.95 7.38 -19.10
C LEU A 738 5.90 8.52 -20.13
N ILE A 739 6.91 9.38 -20.13
CA ILE A 739 7.09 10.42 -21.18
C ILE A 739 8.37 10.11 -21.94
N TYR A 740 8.33 10.21 -23.28
CA TYR A 740 9.50 10.01 -24.13
C TYR A 740 9.40 10.76 -25.45
N GLU A 741 10.51 10.89 -26.14
CA GLU A 741 10.57 11.38 -27.52
C GLU A 741 11.10 10.31 -28.45
N TYR A 742 10.46 10.19 -29.62
CA TYR A 742 10.91 9.33 -30.71
C TYR A 742 10.56 9.95 -32.05
N LYS A 743 11.47 9.89 -33.04
CA LYS A 743 11.29 10.49 -34.39
C LYS A 743 10.76 11.93 -34.32
N ASN A 744 11.35 12.75 -33.45
CA ASN A 744 10.99 14.16 -33.27
C ASN A 744 9.57 14.42 -32.75
N LYS A 745 8.87 13.41 -32.21
CA LYS A 745 7.55 13.53 -31.56
C LYS A 745 7.64 13.18 -30.08
N GLN A 746 6.90 13.89 -29.24
CA GLN A 746 6.72 13.55 -27.84
C GLN A 746 5.53 12.61 -27.71
N TYR A 747 5.70 11.59 -26.87
CA TYR A 747 4.69 10.60 -26.51
C TYR A 747 4.49 10.56 -25.01
N VAL A 748 3.27 10.21 -24.60
CA VAL A 748 2.93 9.94 -23.21
C VAL A 748 2.18 8.62 -23.14
N SER A 749 2.64 7.71 -22.26
CA SER A 749 2.02 6.39 -22.10
C SER A 749 1.45 6.20 -20.71
N PHE A 750 0.24 5.63 -20.63
CA PHE A 750 -0.46 5.30 -19.40
C PHE A 750 -0.74 3.79 -19.37
N LEU A 751 -0.28 3.12 -18.31
CA LEU A 751 -0.51 1.69 -18.12
C LEU A 751 -1.76 1.47 -17.26
N SER A 752 -2.83 0.98 -17.87
CA SER A 752 -4.12 0.67 -17.25
C SER A 752 -4.16 -0.78 -16.82
N THR A 753 -4.01 -1.06 -15.52
CA THR A 753 -4.07 -2.42 -14.97
C THR A 753 -5.19 -2.62 -13.96
N GLY A 754 -5.66 -1.57 -13.32
CA GLY A 754 -6.66 -1.64 -12.26
C GLY A 754 -6.15 -2.32 -10.99
N GLY A 755 -7.06 -2.93 -10.24
CA GLY A 755 -6.70 -3.60 -8.98
C GLY A 755 -6.42 -2.62 -7.84
N ILE A 756 -7.05 -1.44 -7.85
CA ILE A 756 -7.03 -0.47 -6.76
C ILE A 756 -7.59 -1.12 -5.49
N ASP A 757 -8.67 -1.87 -5.67
CA ASP A 757 -9.33 -2.68 -4.65
C ASP A 757 -9.76 -4.03 -5.24
N GLU A 758 -10.50 -4.83 -4.47
CA GLU A 758 -10.92 -6.17 -4.90
C GLU A 758 -12.03 -6.17 -5.97
N ILE A 759 -12.75 -5.06 -6.13
CA ILE A 759 -13.91 -4.93 -7.02
C ILE A 759 -13.64 -4.04 -8.25
N SER A 760 -12.53 -3.30 -8.28
CA SER A 760 -12.16 -2.44 -9.40
C SER A 760 -11.94 -3.24 -10.68
N ARG A 761 -12.24 -2.63 -11.81
CA ARG A 761 -11.96 -3.23 -13.11
C ARG A 761 -10.49 -3.55 -13.25
N ARG A 762 -10.20 -4.55 -14.07
CA ARG A 762 -8.84 -5.02 -14.36
C ARG A 762 -8.59 -5.00 -15.84
N SER A 763 -7.38 -4.63 -16.20
CA SER A 763 -6.91 -4.51 -17.55
C SER A 763 -5.42 -4.84 -17.62
N SER A 764 -4.85 -4.82 -18.81
CA SER A 764 -3.41 -4.89 -19.04
C SER A 764 -2.99 -3.99 -20.19
N THR A 765 -3.75 -2.93 -20.44
CA THR A 765 -3.61 -2.12 -21.66
C THR A 765 -2.64 -0.96 -21.42
N LEU A 766 -1.63 -0.85 -22.27
CA LEU A 766 -0.79 0.34 -22.40
C LEU A 766 -1.38 1.26 -23.46
N TYR A 767 -1.75 2.48 -23.07
CA TYR A 767 -2.25 3.53 -23.96
C TYR A 767 -1.15 4.53 -24.22
N THR A 768 -0.93 4.91 -25.49
CA THR A 768 0.08 5.91 -25.84
C THR A 768 -0.51 7.01 -26.70
N PHE A 769 -0.25 8.23 -26.29
CA PHE A 769 -0.76 9.46 -26.88
C PHE A 769 0.38 10.32 -27.45
N SER A 770 0.08 11.09 -28.48
CA SER A 770 0.94 12.13 -29.07
C SER A 770 0.08 13.15 -29.80
N LEU A 771 0.64 14.29 -30.17
CA LEU A 771 -0.05 15.24 -31.03
C LEU A 771 -0.32 14.64 -32.42
N LYS A 772 -1.39 15.14 -33.07
CA LYS A 772 -1.72 14.82 -34.44
C LYS A 772 -0.54 14.98 -35.40
#